data_1945e748fc4e8094d9b0daaceca7e236
#
_entry.id   1945e748fc4e8094d9b0daaceca7e236
#
_cell.length_a   1.000
_cell.length_b   1.000
_cell.length_c   1.000
_cell.angle_alpha   90.00
_cell.angle_beta   90.00
_cell.angle_gamma   90.00
#
_symmetry.space_group_name_H-M   'P 1'
#
loop_
_entity.id
_entity.type
_entity.pdbx_description
1 polymer ?
#
loop_
_entity_poly.entity_id
_entity_poly.type
_entity_poly.pdbx_seq_one_letter_code
_entity_poly.pdbx_strand_id
1 'polypeptide(L)'
;MFLSRRQFLKATAGTVAVAALADKALALTALQPVIEVGNPLGDYPDRSWERVYHDQYRYDSSFTWCCSPNDTHGCRVRAFVRNGVVMRVEQNYDHQTYEDLYGNRGTFAHNPRMCLKGFTFHRRVYGPYRLKGPLMRKGWKEWMDAGAPELTPDVKRKYKFDSRFLDDMVRASWDTAFTYVAKGAITIATRYSGEAGARRLREQGYAPEMIEMMKGAGVRCFKHRAGMPVLGIIGKMMNTRFNGGVLPLLDSWIRKVDADKAQGGKYYSNYTWHGDQDPSHPWWNGTQNCDIDLSDMRFSKLNTSWGKNFVENKMPEAHWKLESIERGARIVVITPEYNPTAYRADYWIPVRPNADGAIFLGALKIIVDENMHDMDFLKQFTDAPLLMRTDTLQYLDPRDVIADYKFPDFSKSYSGRIQSLKPEQIERLGGMMVWDVNKKQAVPLHREQVGWHMQSSGIDPAMMGTYRVKLLNGREVDVMPIWQGYLIHFQDYDLDTTHQITRCPKDLLVRWARDSGTIKPAAIHNGEGTNHYFHMTENSRAAAMVLIVTGNVGKFGTGQHTWAGNYKAGIWNSTPWSGAGIAVHTGEDPFNLTLDPNAHGKEIKTKSYYYGEEVAYWNHGDTALIVNTPKYGRKVFTGKTHMPSPTKVRWVTNVNVLNNSKHHYDMVKNVDPNIEMIVTQDIEMTSDVNHADVAFAC
;
A
#
# COMPACT_ATOMS: atom_id res chain seq x y z
N MET A 1 -25.05 31.78 16.91
CA MET A 1 -26.03 32.03 18.01
C MET A 1 -26.68 30.66 18.28
N PHE A 2 -26.28 29.96 19.32
CA PHE A 2 -26.83 28.65 19.67
C PHE A 2 -28.03 28.85 20.58
N LEU A 3 -29.17 28.36 20.13
CA LEU A 3 -30.38 28.37 20.96
C LEU A 3 -30.19 27.37 22.10
N SER A 4 -30.52 27.79 23.33
CA SER A 4 -30.54 26.87 24.46
C SER A 4 -31.63 25.81 24.27
N ARG A 5 -31.43 24.61 24.87
CA ARG A 5 -32.39 23.52 24.80
C ARG A 5 -33.82 23.92 25.11
N ARG A 6 -34.00 24.90 25.98
CA ARG A 6 -35.30 25.49 26.40
C ARG A 6 -35.89 26.43 25.33
N GLN A 7 -35.03 27.14 24.58
CA GLN A 7 -35.45 27.99 23.46
C GLN A 7 -35.79 27.15 22.23
N PHE A 8 -35.06 26.06 22.00
CA PHE A 8 -35.37 25.07 20.97
C PHE A 8 -36.73 24.42 21.22
N LEU A 9 -37.02 24.01 22.46
CA LEU A 9 -38.29 23.40 22.82
C LEU A 9 -39.47 24.41 22.74
N LYS A 10 -39.24 25.70 23.01
CA LYS A 10 -40.28 26.74 22.82
C LYS A 10 -40.51 27.07 21.34
N ALA A 11 -39.44 27.06 20.50
CA ALA A 11 -39.58 27.25 19.06
C ALA A 11 -40.30 26.09 18.42
N THR A 12 -39.98 24.81 18.83
CA THR A 12 -40.68 23.62 18.36
C THR A 12 -42.13 23.57 18.81
N ALA A 13 -42.46 24.01 20.00
CA ALA A 13 -43.87 24.10 20.45
C ALA A 13 -44.70 25.11 19.64
N GLY A 14 -44.10 26.22 19.20
CA GLY A 14 -44.73 27.19 18.31
C GLY A 14 -44.92 26.64 16.88
N THR A 15 -43.95 25.87 16.39
CA THR A 15 -44.00 25.26 15.03
C THR A 15 -44.96 24.06 14.96
N VAL A 16 -45.10 23.33 16.07
CA VAL A 16 -46.06 22.22 16.16
C VAL A 16 -47.52 22.72 16.13
N ALA A 17 -47.80 23.92 16.65
CA ALA A 17 -49.14 24.50 16.54
C ALA A 17 -49.49 24.93 15.10
N VAL A 18 -48.52 25.28 14.28
CA VAL A 18 -48.72 25.62 12.84
C VAL A 18 -48.74 24.33 11.96
N ALA A 19 -47.95 23.31 12.33
CA ALA A 19 -47.92 22.02 11.63
C ALA A 19 -49.11 21.12 11.92
N ALA A 20 -49.85 21.35 13.00
CA ALA A 20 -51.12 20.66 13.28
C ALA A 20 -52.26 21.00 12.33
N LEU A 21 -52.10 22.05 11.52
CA LEU A 21 -53.04 22.46 10.45
C LEU A 21 -52.61 22.09 9.04
N ALA A 22 -51.38 21.60 8.86
CA ALA A 22 -50.86 21.13 7.60
C ALA A 22 -50.59 19.62 7.67
N ASP A 23 -51.53 18.89 7.19
CA ASP A 23 -51.47 17.49 6.84
C ASP A 23 -50.97 16.52 7.91
N LYS A 24 -51.78 15.55 8.23
CA LYS A 24 -51.58 14.44 9.18
C LYS A 24 -50.33 13.56 8.89
N ALA A 25 -49.48 13.94 7.97
CA ALA A 25 -48.32 13.18 7.54
C ALA A 25 -47.01 13.48 8.32
N LEU A 26 -46.99 14.48 9.18
CA LEU A 26 -45.81 14.91 9.94
C LEU A 26 -45.99 14.96 11.46
N ALA A 27 -47.05 14.34 11.96
CA ALA A 27 -47.15 14.14 13.39
C ALA A 27 -46.07 13.13 13.80
N LEU A 28 -44.99 13.63 14.39
CA LEU A 28 -44.24 12.87 15.37
C LEU A 28 -45.22 12.59 16.50
N THR A 29 -46.04 11.57 16.34
CA THR A 29 -46.80 11.02 17.42
C THR A 29 -45.80 10.59 18.47
N ALA A 30 -45.81 11.23 19.62
CA ALA A 30 -45.06 10.78 20.76
C ALA A 30 -45.36 9.28 20.90
N LEU A 31 -44.32 8.47 20.92
CA LEU A 31 -44.46 7.03 21.13
C LEU A 31 -45.35 6.86 22.37
N GLN A 32 -46.56 6.41 22.18
CA GLN A 32 -47.45 6.06 23.29
C GLN A 32 -46.79 4.90 24.05
N PRO A 33 -46.84 4.91 25.35
CA PRO A 33 -46.37 3.76 26.14
C PRO A 33 -47.02 2.51 25.62
N VAL A 34 -46.24 1.47 25.41
CA VAL A 34 -46.76 0.15 25.02
C VAL A 34 -47.67 -0.35 26.16
N ILE A 35 -48.96 -0.41 25.93
CA ILE A 35 -49.90 -1.08 26.83
C ILE A 35 -49.66 -2.58 26.64
N GLU A 36 -49.38 -3.33 27.69
CA GLU A 36 -49.25 -4.76 27.63
C GLU A 36 -50.55 -5.39 27.14
N VAL A 37 -50.56 -5.76 25.88
CA VAL A 37 -51.65 -6.47 25.23
C VAL A 37 -51.11 -7.75 24.63
N GLY A 38 -51.93 -8.79 24.58
CA GLY A 38 -51.54 -10.13 24.22
C GLY A 38 -50.93 -10.30 22.79
N ASN A 39 -51.01 -9.29 21.95
CA ASN A 39 -50.31 -9.20 20.69
C ASN A 39 -49.84 -7.75 20.46
N PRO A 40 -48.60 -7.42 20.87
CA PRO A 40 -48.08 -6.06 20.75
C PRO A 40 -48.07 -5.54 19.30
N LEU A 41 -48.03 -6.40 18.30
CA LEU A 41 -48.06 -6.03 16.89
C LEU A 41 -49.46 -5.81 16.33
N GLY A 42 -50.51 -6.39 16.99
CA GLY A 42 -51.90 -6.25 16.60
C GLY A 42 -52.53 -4.94 17.05
N ASP A 43 -52.02 -4.34 18.09
CA ASP A 43 -52.67 -3.24 18.82
C ASP A 43 -52.00 -1.86 18.63
N TYR A 44 -51.07 -1.76 17.72
CA TYR A 44 -50.63 -0.46 17.20
C TYR A 44 -51.73 0.07 16.25
N PRO A 45 -52.58 0.99 16.70
CA PRO A 45 -53.85 1.28 15.96
C PRO A 45 -53.64 1.85 14.56
N ASP A 46 -52.52 2.41 14.25
CA ASP A 46 -52.25 3.01 12.95
C ASP A 46 -50.92 2.58 12.30
N ARG A 47 -50.12 1.75 13.00
CA ARG A 47 -48.80 1.30 12.53
C ARG A 47 -47.95 2.45 11.96
N SER A 48 -48.09 3.65 12.51
CA SER A 48 -47.43 4.84 11.99
C SER A 48 -45.90 4.75 12.07
N TRP A 49 -45.36 4.00 13.02
CA TRP A 49 -43.94 3.71 13.12
C TRP A 49 -43.39 2.93 11.90
N GLU A 50 -44.18 2.02 11.33
CA GLU A 50 -43.82 1.30 10.11
C GLU A 50 -43.70 2.27 8.93
N ARG A 51 -44.60 3.25 8.83
CA ARG A 51 -44.53 4.26 7.78
C ARG A 51 -43.25 5.07 7.85
N VAL A 52 -42.78 5.40 9.07
CA VAL A 52 -41.50 6.08 9.27
C VAL A 52 -40.36 5.22 8.77
N TYR A 53 -40.35 3.94 9.11
CA TYR A 53 -39.35 2.99 8.61
C TYR A 53 -39.42 2.85 7.09
N HIS A 54 -40.60 2.64 6.52
CA HIS A 54 -40.77 2.52 5.08
C HIS A 54 -40.37 3.80 4.35
N ASP A 55 -40.62 4.95 4.93
CA ASP A 55 -40.26 6.24 4.32
C ASP A 55 -38.75 6.43 4.21
N GLN A 56 -37.96 5.89 5.15
CA GLN A 56 -36.50 5.90 5.07
C GLN A 56 -35.95 5.14 3.89
N TYR A 57 -36.70 4.16 3.36
CA TYR A 57 -36.29 3.35 2.21
C TYR A 57 -36.79 3.89 0.88
N ARG A 58 -37.67 4.90 0.87
CA ARG A 58 -38.13 5.54 -0.38
C ARG A 58 -37.00 6.31 -1.03
N TYR A 59 -36.89 6.19 -2.33
CA TYR A 59 -35.93 6.89 -3.15
C TYR A 59 -36.49 7.20 -4.52
N ASP A 60 -35.96 8.26 -5.15
CA ASP A 60 -36.34 8.68 -6.50
C ASP A 60 -35.43 8.06 -7.53
N SER A 61 -34.15 7.91 -7.17
CA SER A 61 -33.11 7.39 -8.04
C SER A 61 -32.05 6.66 -7.23
N SER A 62 -31.25 5.88 -7.91
CA SER A 62 -30.06 5.25 -7.33
C SER A 62 -28.93 5.20 -8.33
N PHE A 63 -27.70 5.18 -7.83
CA PHE A 63 -26.52 4.98 -8.66
C PHE A 63 -25.51 4.10 -7.95
N THR A 64 -24.71 3.41 -8.76
CA THR A 64 -23.61 2.56 -8.28
C THR A 64 -22.32 3.33 -8.32
N TRP A 65 -21.50 3.19 -7.30
CA TRP A 65 -20.16 3.73 -7.23
C TRP A 65 -19.21 2.79 -6.49
N CYS A 66 -17.94 3.13 -6.53
CA CYS A 66 -16.88 2.35 -5.89
C CYS A 66 -16.42 3.05 -4.63
N CYS A 67 -16.62 2.42 -3.49
CA CYS A 67 -16.17 2.93 -2.20
C CYS A 67 -14.76 2.41 -1.91
N SER A 68 -13.84 3.33 -1.65
CA SER A 68 -12.41 3.00 -1.45
C SER A 68 -11.75 3.70 -0.26
N PRO A 69 -12.48 4.21 0.74
CA PRO A 69 -11.85 4.96 1.85
C PRO A 69 -11.08 4.07 2.81
N ASN A 70 -11.30 2.77 2.77
CA ASN A 70 -10.59 1.79 3.59
C ASN A 70 -9.65 1.00 2.73
N ASP A 71 -8.90 1.73 1.92
CA ASP A 71 -7.71 1.28 1.38
C ASP A 71 -7.81 0.41 0.17
N THR A 72 -8.66 -0.17 -0.33
CA THR A 72 -8.22 -1.03 -1.37
C THR A 72 -9.25 -1.90 -2.00
N HIS A 73 -10.37 -1.93 -1.38
CA HIS A 73 -11.25 -3.02 -1.74
C HIS A 73 -12.11 -2.72 -2.96
N GLY A 74 -12.26 -1.44 -3.30
CA GLY A 74 -13.12 -1.09 -4.42
C GLY A 74 -14.51 -1.65 -4.25
N CYS A 75 -15.07 -1.56 -3.04
CA CYS A 75 -16.39 -2.11 -2.74
C CYS A 75 -17.44 -1.49 -3.64
N ARG A 76 -18.17 -2.32 -4.36
CA ARG A 76 -19.32 -1.85 -5.15
C ARG A 76 -20.48 -1.53 -4.22
N VAL A 77 -20.91 -0.28 -4.26
CA VAL A 77 -21.98 0.21 -3.41
C VAL A 77 -23.05 0.92 -4.24
N ARG A 78 -24.25 0.91 -3.74
CA ARG A 78 -25.38 1.62 -4.33
C ARG A 78 -25.82 2.73 -3.38
N ALA A 79 -25.87 3.94 -3.89
CA ALA A 79 -26.42 5.09 -3.20
C ALA A 79 -27.88 5.28 -3.63
N PHE A 80 -28.75 5.51 -2.66
CA PHE A 80 -30.17 5.78 -2.87
C PHE A 80 -30.44 7.25 -2.60
N VAL A 81 -31.00 7.91 -3.58
CA VAL A 81 -31.20 9.35 -3.60
C VAL A 81 -32.69 9.67 -3.50
N ARG A 82 -33.02 10.66 -2.71
CA ARG A 82 -34.36 11.22 -2.62
C ARG A 82 -34.25 12.75 -2.63
N ASN A 83 -34.95 13.39 -3.56
CA ASN A 83 -34.90 14.84 -3.73
C ASN A 83 -33.46 15.40 -3.84
N GLY A 84 -32.60 14.71 -4.55
CA GLY A 84 -31.20 15.10 -4.73
C GLY A 84 -30.27 14.83 -3.53
N VAL A 85 -30.77 14.20 -2.47
CA VAL A 85 -30.00 13.88 -1.26
C VAL A 85 -29.79 12.37 -1.15
N VAL A 86 -28.57 11.94 -0.93
CA VAL A 86 -28.25 10.54 -0.65
C VAL A 86 -28.75 10.18 0.75
N MET A 87 -29.78 9.37 0.81
CA MET A 87 -30.44 8.98 2.06
C MET A 87 -29.75 7.79 2.74
N ARG A 88 -29.27 6.85 1.95
CA ARG A 88 -28.54 5.67 2.43
C ARG A 88 -27.61 5.13 1.36
N VAL A 89 -26.66 4.33 1.80
CA VAL A 89 -25.74 3.58 0.95
C VAL A 89 -25.76 2.14 1.38
N GLU A 90 -25.79 1.23 0.43
CA GLU A 90 -25.84 -0.20 0.66
C GLU A 90 -24.82 -0.93 -0.23
N GLN A 91 -24.50 -2.16 0.12
CA GLN A 91 -23.74 -3.04 -0.77
C GLN A 91 -24.54 -3.22 -2.08
N ASN A 92 -23.88 -3.02 -3.19
CA ASN A 92 -24.52 -3.34 -4.47
C ASN A 92 -24.40 -4.85 -4.72
N TYR A 93 -25.54 -5.51 -4.74
CA TYR A 93 -25.67 -6.92 -5.05
C TYR A 93 -26.07 -7.19 -6.53
N ASP A 94 -26.36 -6.15 -7.28
CA ASP A 94 -26.69 -6.25 -8.72
C ASP A 94 -25.42 -6.39 -9.53
N HIS A 95 -24.89 -7.58 -9.59
CA HIS A 95 -23.79 -7.92 -10.48
C HIS A 95 -23.99 -9.32 -11.01
N GLN A 96 -23.41 -9.55 -12.17
CA GLN A 96 -23.50 -10.81 -12.85
C GLN A 96 -22.97 -11.94 -11.94
N THR A 97 -23.78 -12.94 -11.76
CA THR A 97 -23.38 -14.17 -11.12
C THR A 97 -22.53 -15.00 -12.09
N TYR A 98 -21.49 -15.61 -11.58
CA TYR A 98 -20.66 -16.54 -12.33
C TYR A 98 -20.36 -17.77 -11.48
N GLU A 99 -20.00 -18.84 -12.13
CA GLU A 99 -19.55 -20.04 -11.47
C GLU A 99 -18.02 -20.01 -11.40
N ASP A 100 -17.46 -20.14 -10.21
CA ASP A 100 -16.01 -20.22 -10.05
C ASP A 100 -15.50 -21.64 -10.35
N LEU A 101 -14.19 -21.83 -10.30
CA LEU A 101 -13.55 -23.12 -10.57
C LEU A 101 -13.99 -24.28 -9.65
N TYR A 102 -14.71 -23.98 -8.60
CA TYR A 102 -15.24 -24.94 -7.63
C TYR A 102 -16.74 -25.16 -7.71
N GLY A 103 -17.37 -24.58 -8.75
CA GLY A 103 -18.81 -24.67 -8.91
C GLY A 103 -19.63 -23.75 -7.99
N ASN A 104 -19.00 -22.81 -7.31
CA ASN A 104 -19.72 -21.83 -6.50
C ASN A 104 -20.38 -20.79 -7.42
N ARG A 105 -21.69 -20.69 -7.35
CA ARG A 105 -22.47 -19.76 -8.15
C ARG A 105 -22.78 -18.48 -7.41
N GLY A 106 -22.84 -17.41 -8.14
CA GLY A 106 -23.38 -16.14 -7.68
C GLY A 106 -22.59 -15.57 -6.53
N THR A 107 -21.33 -15.80 -6.52
CA THR A 107 -20.60 -15.55 -5.34
C THR A 107 -20.22 -14.09 -5.25
N PHE A 108 -20.80 -13.46 -4.29
CA PHE A 108 -20.18 -12.34 -3.64
C PHE A 108 -18.86 -12.72 -2.95
N ALA A 109 -18.47 -13.97 -3.03
CA ALA A 109 -17.30 -14.52 -2.39
C ALA A 109 -16.00 -13.85 -2.82
N HIS A 110 -15.90 -13.43 -4.07
CA HIS A 110 -14.74 -12.70 -4.58
C HIS A 110 -14.84 -11.18 -4.44
N ASN A 111 -15.94 -10.68 -3.91
CA ASN A 111 -16.15 -9.25 -3.73
C ASN A 111 -16.01 -8.87 -2.26
N PRO A 112 -15.22 -7.84 -1.95
CA PRO A 112 -15.21 -7.28 -0.60
C PRO A 112 -16.61 -6.81 -0.23
N ARG A 113 -17.03 -7.07 1.00
CA ARG A 113 -18.29 -6.58 1.53
C ARG A 113 -18.11 -5.18 2.10
N MET A 114 -19.04 -4.30 1.81
CA MET A 114 -19.00 -2.94 2.30
C MET A 114 -18.95 -2.92 3.84
N CYS A 115 -18.01 -2.17 4.38
CA CYS A 115 -17.87 -1.97 5.82
C CYS A 115 -18.70 -0.78 6.31
N LEU A 116 -18.74 -0.59 7.62
CA LEU A 116 -19.47 0.51 8.26
C LEU A 116 -19.05 1.89 7.73
N LYS A 117 -17.81 2.10 7.32
CA LYS A 117 -17.35 3.35 6.70
C LYS A 117 -18.11 3.65 5.40
N GLY A 118 -18.31 2.62 4.56
CA GLY A 118 -19.10 2.74 3.34
C GLY A 118 -20.57 3.04 3.62
N PHE A 119 -21.18 2.32 4.56
CA PHE A 119 -22.57 2.54 4.97
C PHE A 119 -22.83 3.96 5.48
N THR A 120 -21.89 4.54 6.18
CA THR A 120 -22.04 5.88 6.79
C THR A 120 -21.43 7.00 5.95
N PHE A 121 -20.88 6.70 4.78
CA PHE A 121 -20.14 7.68 4.00
C PHE A 121 -20.99 8.92 3.60
N HIS A 122 -22.26 8.73 3.31
CA HIS A 122 -23.19 9.83 3.02
C HIS A 122 -23.30 10.81 4.20
N ARG A 123 -23.17 10.34 5.44
CA ARG A 123 -23.17 11.20 6.64
C ARG A 123 -21.95 12.14 6.69
N ARG A 124 -20.81 11.70 6.16
CA ARG A 124 -19.64 12.59 6.00
C ARG A 124 -19.90 13.67 4.96
N VAL A 125 -20.55 13.30 3.84
CA VAL A 125 -20.89 14.27 2.78
C VAL A 125 -21.76 15.40 3.30
N TYR A 126 -22.68 15.12 4.21
CA TYR A 126 -23.58 16.11 4.81
C TYR A 126 -23.19 16.51 6.23
N GLY A 127 -22.02 16.09 6.70
CA GLY A 127 -21.53 16.33 8.06
C GLY A 127 -21.16 17.79 8.33
N PRO A 128 -21.05 18.18 9.60
CA PRO A 128 -20.76 19.57 9.99
C PRO A 128 -19.37 20.03 9.59
N TYR A 129 -18.43 19.12 9.44
CA TYR A 129 -17.05 19.43 9.07
C TYR A 129 -16.82 19.41 7.54
N ARG A 130 -17.86 19.14 6.77
CA ARG A 130 -17.79 19.09 5.31
C ARG A 130 -17.38 20.43 4.73
N LEU A 131 -16.35 20.43 3.89
CA LEU A 131 -15.98 21.60 3.10
C LEU A 131 -17.07 21.87 2.04
N LYS A 132 -17.60 23.08 2.05
CA LYS A 132 -18.72 23.49 1.17
C LYS A 132 -18.25 24.26 -0.06
N GLY A 133 -16.98 24.49 -0.18
CA GLY A 133 -16.35 25.23 -1.28
C GLY A 133 -14.89 25.50 -0.99
N PRO A 134 -14.17 26.11 -1.94
CA PRO A 134 -12.77 26.41 -1.78
C PRO A 134 -12.49 27.37 -0.62
N LEU A 135 -11.38 27.12 0.05
CA LEU A 135 -10.81 28.01 1.07
C LEU A 135 -9.45 28.48 0.60
N MET A 136 -9.13 29.74 0.89
CA MET A 136 -7.83 30.32 0.61
C MET A 136 -7.26 30.94 1.88
N ARG A 137 -5.99 30.71 2.15
CA ARG A 137 -5.29 31.33 3.27
C ARG A 137 -5.09 32.82 2.96
N LYS A 138 -5.47 33.68 3.89
CA LYS A 138 -5.45 35.13 3.71
C LYS A 138 -4.06 35.63 3.37
N GLY A 139 -3.07 35.28 4.16
CA GLY A 139 -1.68 35.73 3.94
C GLY A 139 -1.12 35.26 2.61
N TRP A 140 -1.46 34.04 2.15
CA TRP A 140 -1.03 33.57 0.83
C TRP A 140 -1.70 34.37 -0.30
N LYS A 141 -2.99 34.66 -0.18
CA LYS A 141 -3.68 35.51 -1.15
C LYS A 141 -3.06 36.89 -1.25
N GLU A 142 -2.81 37.53 -0.11
CA GLU A 142 -2.16 38.83 -0.05
C GLU A 142 -0.74 38.82 -0.64
N TRP A 143 0.00 37.73 -0.41
CA TRP A 143 1.31 37.50 -1.03
C TRP A 143 1.23 37.42 -2.54
N MET A 144 0.25 36.68 -3.09
CA MET A 144 0.01 36.63 -4.53
C MET A 144 -0.40 37.98 -5.10
N ASP A 145 -1.27 38.73 -4.44
CA ASP A 145 -1.72 40.07 -4.84
C ASP A 145 -0.56 41.08 -4.84
N ALA A 146 0.43 40.87 -3.97
CA ALA A 146 1.66 41.67 -3.92
C ALA A 146 2.70 41.28 -5.00
N GLY A 147 2.34 40.43 -5.97
CA GLY A 147 3.24 39.95 -7.01
C GLY A 147 4.15 38.80 -6.58
N ALA A 148 3.77 38.08 -5.52
CA ALA A 148 4.48 36.94 -4.99
C ALA A 148 5.98 37.21 -4.72
N PRO A 149 6.35 38.14 -3.84
CA PRO A 149 7.73 38.47 -3.54
C PRO A 149 8.51 37.25 -3.01
N GLU A 150 9.83 37.28 -3.13
CA GLU A 150 10.69 36.18 -2.65
C GLU A 150 10.52 35.96 -1.14
N LEU A 151 10.52 34.69 -0.71
CA LEU A 151 10.29 34.30 0.68
C LEU A 151 11.53 34.57 1.57
N THR A 152 11.85 35.83 1.77
CA THR A 152 12.78 36.26 2.82
C THR A 152 12.18 36.01 4.22
N PRO A 153 12.97 36.04 5.31
CA PRO A 153 12.42 35.90 6.66
C PRO A 153 11.31 36.90 6.98
N ASP A 154 11.43 38.14 6.50
CA ASP A 154 10.42 39.19 6.73
C ASP A 154 9.15 38.92 5.92
N VAL A 155 9.28 38.49 4.67
CA VAL A 155 8.14 38.11 3.83
C VAL A 155 7.41 36.91 4.42
N LYS A 156 8.15 35.91 4.93
CA LYS A 156 7.56 34.74 5.58
C LYS A 156 6.73 35.15 6.82
N ARG A 157 7.27 36.01 7.66
CA ARG A 157 6.53 36.54 8.83
C ARG A 157 5.31 37.36 8.41
N LYS A 158 5.50 38.27 7.47
CA LYS A 158 4.43 39.16 7.00
C LYS A 158 3.22 38.40 6.49
N TYR A 159 3.45 37.38 5.66
CA TYR A 159 2.38 36.60 5.03
C TYR A 159 2.16 35.22 5.68
N LYS A 160 2.68 35.03 6.88
CA LYS A 160 2.49 33.83 7.72
C LYS A 160 2.87 32.51 7.07
N PHE A 161 3.92 32.48 6.27
CA PHE A 161 4.46 31.22 5.72
C PHE A 161 5.13 30.33 6.78
N ASP A 162 5.65 30.95 7.84
CA ASP A 162 6.23 30.27 9.00
C ASP A 162 5.21 29.90 10.08
N SER A 163 3.98 30.35 9.92
CA SER A 163 2.90 30.23 10.90
C SER A 163 1.52 30.01 10.26
N ARG A 164 1.47 29.17 9.23
CA ARG A 164 0.26 28.91 8.43
C ARG A 164 -0.97 28.57 9.27
N PHE A 165 -0.82 27.77 10.33
CA PHE A 165 -1.92 27.40 11.22
C PHE A 165 -2.54 28.58 11.98
N LEU A 166 -1.83 29.70 12.08
CA LEU A 166 -2.28 30.92 12.78
C LEU A 166 -2.88 31.96 11.81
N ASP A 167 -3.10 31.57 10.57
CA ASP A 167 -3.70 32.43 9.56
C ASP A 167 -5.16 32.08 9.30
N ASP A 168 -5.90 33.06 8.77
CA ASP A 168 -7.31 32.89 8.46
C ASP A 168 -7.49 32.15 7.11
N MET A 169 -8.38 31.17 7.11
CA MET A 169 -8.88 30.52 5.90
C MET A 169 -10.19 31.23 5.48
N VAL A 170 -10.18 31.89 4.35
CA VAL A 170 -11.33 32.63 3.82
C VAL A 170 -11.97 31.87 2.65
N ARG A 171 -13.29 31.94 2.57
CA ARG A 171 -14.02 31.36 1.42
C ARG A 171 -13.68 32.10 0.14
N ALA A 172 -13.50 31.33 -0.93
CA ALA A 172 -13.35 31.81 -2.27
C ALA A 172 -14.39 31.17 -3.21
N SER A 173 -14.67 31.82 -4.32
CA SER A 173 -15.37 31.16 -5.42
C SER A 173 -14.43 30.14 -6.10
N TRP A 174 -14.99 29.17 -6.79
CA TRP A 174 -14.21 28.20 -7.57
C TRP A 174 -13.32 28.92 -8.61
N ASP A 175 -13.88 29.88 -9.35
CA ASP A 175 -13.12 30.62 -10.37
C ASP A 175 -11.97 31.42 -9.75
N THR A 176 -12.20 32.03 -8.60
CA THR A 176 -11.14 32.74 -7.85
C THR A 176 -10.04 31.76 -7.44
N ALA A 177 -10.40 30.66 -6.79
CA ALA A 177 -9.42 29.69 -6.30
C ALA A 177 -8.61 29.06 -7.46
N PHE A 178 -9.28 28.66 -8.53
CA PHE A 178 -8.59 28.15 -9.73
C PHE A 178 -7.65 29.18 -10.36
N THR A 179 -8.11 30.41 -10.47
CA THR A 179 -7.30 31.51 -11.04
C THR A 179 -6.03 31.76 -10.23
N TYR A 180 -6.16 31.82 -8.90
CA TYR A 180 -5.00 32.03 -8.04
C TYR A 180 -4.03 30.85 -8.05
N VAL A 181 -4.52 29.62 -7.99
CA VAL A 181 -3.67 28.43 -8.08
C VAL A 181 -2.96 28.35 -9.44
N ALA A 182 -3.66 28.62 -10.53
CA ALA A 182 -3.04 28.64 -11.86
C ALA A 182 -1.96 29.74 -11.95
N LYS A 183 -2.25 30.94 -11.50
CA LYS A 183 -1.26 32.04 -11.44
C LYS A 183 -0.08 31.66 -10.55
N GLY A 184 -0.32 31.08 -9.39
CA GLY A 184 0.74 30.58 -8.49
C GLY A 184 1.60 29.54 -9.16
N ALA A 185 1.00 28.55 -9.82
CA ALA A 185 1.71 27.52 -10.54
C ALA A 185 2.60 28.08 -11.65
N ILE A 186 2.08 28.98 -12.49
CA ILE A 186 2.83 29.64 -13.56
C ILE A 186 3.98 30.46 -12.97
N THR A 187 3.72 31.28 -11.96
CA THR A 187 4.70 32.15 -11.31
C THR A 187 5.87 31.33 -10.74
N ILE A 188 5.56 30.27 -9.98
CA ILE A 188 6.56 29.44 -9.32
C ILE A 188 7.34 28.63 -10.36
N ALA A 189 6.67 28.01 -11.33
CA ALA A 189 7.34 27.28 -12.39
C ALA A 189 8.30 28.17 -13.19
N THR A 190 7.88 29.38 -13.54
CA THR A 190 8.72 30.35 -14.26
C THR A 190 9.91 30.79 -13.41
N ARG A 191 9.67 31.10 -12.13
CA ARG A 191 10.70 31.56 -11.18
C ARG A 191 11.88 30.61 -11.05
N TYR A 192 11.59 29.31 -11.05
CA TYR A 192 12.58 28.26 -10.83
C TYR A 192 13.05 27.57 -12.12
N SER A 193 12.73 28.13 -13.28
CA SER A 193 13.17 27.60 -14.58
C SER A 193 14.49 28.25 -15.05
N GLY A 194 15.28 27.49 -15.80
CA GLY A 194 16.53 27.90 -16.41
C GLY A 194 17.63 28.23 -15.40
N GLU A 195 18.68 28.89 -15.88
CA GLU A 195 19.84 29.25 -15.05
C GLU A 195 19.50 30.29 -13.96
N ALA A 196 18.56 31.17 -14.25
CA ALA A 196 18.07 32.12 -13.24
C ALA A 196 17.40 31.40 -12.06
N GLY A 197 16.62 30.36 -12.34
CA GLY A 197 16.03 29.51 -11.33
C GLY A 197 17.07 28.71 -10.54
N ALA A 198 18.05 28.15 -11.21
CA ALA A 198 19.15 27.43 -10.58
C ALA A 198 19.98 28.33 -9.65
N ARG A 199 20.31 29.57 -10.11
CA ARG A 199 20.99 30.55 -9.27
C ARG A 199 20.19 30.87 -8.00
N ARG A 200 18.90 31.14 -8.14
CA ARG A 200 18.01 31.42 -6.99
C ARG A 200 17.98 30.28 -5.99
N LEU A 201 17.93 29.05 -6.44
CA LEU A 201 17.98 27.88 -5.55
C LEU A 201 19.31 27.79 -4.81
N ARG A 202 20.44 28.11 -5.47
CA ARG A 202 21.76 28.20 -4.81
C ARG A 202 21.77 29.26 -3.71
N GLU A 203 21.23 30.45 -4.01
CA GLU A 203 21.11 31.55 -3.02
C GLU A 203 20.21 31.18 -1.83
N GLN A 204 19.23 30.34 -2.05
CA GLN A 204 18.36 29.78 -1.01
C GLN A 204 19.00 28.60 -0.23
N GLY A 205 20.23 28.20 -0.57
CA GLY A 205 20.99 27.17 0.15
C GLY A 205 20.69 25.73 -0.25
N TYR A 206 20.04 25.47 -1.38
CA TYR A 206 19.82 24.12 -1.86
C TYR A 206 21.11 23.47 -2.36
N ALA A 207 21.29 22.18 -2.06
CA ALA A 207 22.45 21.42 -2.48
C ALA A 207 22.55 21.31 -4.01
N PRO A 208 23.78 21.32 -4.58
CA PRO A 208 23.98 21.25 -6.03
C PRO A 208 23.27 20.09 -6.69
N GLU A 209 23.28 18.92 -6.05
CA GLU A 209 22.60 17.71 -6.56
C GLU A 209 21.08 17.90 -6.67
N MET A 210 20.47 18.60 -5.74
CA MET A 210 19.04 18.91 -5.79
C MET A 210 18.73 19.86 -6.97
N ILE A 211 19.62 20.82 -7.21
CA ILE A 211 19.46 21.77 -8.31
C ILE A 211 19.66 21.09 -9.66
N GLU A 212 20.62 20.18 -9.78
CA GLU A 212 20.82 19.37 -10.97
C GLU A 212 19.57 18.54 -11.31
N MET A 213 18.92 17.99 -10.29
CA MET A 213 17.70 17.22 -10.45
C MET A 213 16.52 18.05 -10.96
N MET A 214 16.58 19.36 -10.92
CA MET A 214 15.61 20.24 -11.58
C MET A 214 15.68 20.14 -13.12
N LYS A 215 16.81 19.74 -13.68
CA LYS A 215 17.03 19.70 -15.15
C LYS A 215 16.64 21.00 -15.85
N GLY A 216 16.81 22.10 -15.16
CA GLY A 216 16.41 23.44 -15.62
C GLY A 216 14.90 23.70 -15.69
N ALA A 217 14.06 22.80 -15.21
CA ALA A 217 12.62 22.89 -15.31
C ALA A 217 11.98 23.22 -13.95
N GLY A 218 11.41 24.40 -13.81
CA GLY A 218 10.77 24.84 -12.57
C GLY A 218 9.59 23.98 -12.14
N VAL A 219 8.93 23.29 -13.05
CA VAL A 219 7.85 22.35 -12.74
C VAL A 219 8.31 21.15 -11.90
N ARG A 220 9.61 20.86 -11.88
CA ARG A 220 10.15 19.76 -11.08
C ARG A 220 10.14 20.03 -9.56
N CYS A 221 9.87 21.25 -9.16
CA CYS A 221 9.62 21.59 -7.76
C CYS A 221 8.17 21.34 -7.31
N PHE A 222 7.31 20.83 -8.21
CA PHE A 222 5.94 20.43 -7.91
C PHE A 222 5.92 19.01 -7.39
N LYS A 223 5.44 18.82 -6.18
CA LYS A 223 5.33 17.53 -5.52
C LYS A 223 3.88 17.25 -5.19
N HIS A 224 3.36 16.18 -5.77
CA HIS A 224 2.01 15.74 -5.50
C HIS A 224 2.01 14.57 -4.52
N ARG A 225 1.44 14.77 -3.37
CA ARG A 225 1.21 13.73 -2.36
C ARG A 225 -0.22 13.22 -2.42
N ALA A 226 -0.35 11.91 -2.42
CA ALA A 226 -1.66 11.31 -2.51
C ALA A 226 -1.79 10.13 -1.55
N GLY A 227 -3.01 9.93 -1.09
CA GLY A 227 -3.40 8.76 -0.33
C GLY A 227 -3.87 7.61 -1.23
N MET A 228 -4.21 6.49 -0.60
CA MET A 228 -4.63 5.27 -1.29
C MET A 228 -5.84 5.44 -2.22
N PRO A 229 -6.86 6.24 -1.93
CA PRO A 229 -7.98 6.45 -2.86
C PRO A 229 -7.55 6.96 -4.24
N VAL A 230 -6.40 7.60 -4.32
CA VAL A 230 -5.81 8.08 -5.58
C VAL A 230 -5.30 6.92 -6.45
N LEU A 231 -5.10 5.75 -5.89
CA LEU A 231 -4.76 4.56 -6.65
C LEU A 231 -5.95 4.00 -7.44
N GLY A 232 -7.16 4.49 -7.18
CA GLY A 232 -8.30 4.26 -8.05
C GLY A 232 -8.15 4.97 -9.41
N ILE A 233 -8.90 4.51 -10.41
CA ILE A 233 -8.81 4.98 -11.80
C ILE A 233 -8.81 6.51 -11.90
N ILE A 234 -9.83 7.17 -11.33
CA ILE A 234 -10.01 8.62 -11.48
C ILE A 234 -8.86 9.39 -10.83
N GLY A 235 -8.50 9.03 -9.59
CA GLY A 235 -7.45 9.73 -8.88
C GLY A 235 -6.09 9.58 -9.56
N LYS A 236 -5.76 8.37 -10.00
CA LYS A 236 -4.51 8.12 -10.71
C LYS A 236 -4.47 8.82 -12.07
N MET A 237 -5.55 8.76 -12.83
CA MET A 237 -5.67 9.50 -14.09
C MET A 237 -5.42 10.99 -13.89
N MET A 238 -6.12 11.61 -12.94
CA MET A 238 -6.01 13.05 -12.71
C MET A 238 -4.58 13.43 -12.30
N ASN A 239 -4.00 12.70 -11.37
CA ASN A 239 -2.64 12.99 -10.90
C ASN A 239 -1.59 12.79 -11.98
N THR A 240 -1.67 11.70 -12.72
CA THR A 240 -0.75 11.44 -13.82
C THR A 240 -0.93 12.45 -14.94
N ARG A 241 -2.16 12.79 -15.29
CA ARG A 241 -2.45 13.79 -16.31
C ARG A 241 -1.94 15.17 -15.91
N PHE A 242 -2.09 15.57 -14.65
CA PHE A 242 -1.57 16.84 -14.17
C PHE A 242 -0.05 16.86 -14.19
N ASN A 243 0.60 15.90 -13.53
CA ASN A 243 2.05 15.87 -13.38
C ASN A 243 2.77 15.48 -14.67
N GLY A 244 2.22 14.58 -15.47
CA GLY A 244 2.82 14.07 -16.69
C GLY A 244 2.27 14.69 -17.99
N GLY A 245 1.21 15.46 -17.93
CA GLY A 245 0.60 16.12 -19.08
C GLY A 245 0.60 17.66 -18.97
N VAL A 246 -0.12 18.20 -17.98
CA VAL A 246 -0.29 19.65 -17.84
C VAL A 246 1.03 20.35 -17.48
N LEU A 247 1.78 19.82 -16.53
CA LEU A 247 3.05 20.41 -16.14
C LEU A 247 4.12 20.33 -17.25
N PRO A 248 4.26 19.24 -18.01
CA PRO A 248 5.14 19.26 -19.20
C PRO A 248 4.74 20.28 -20.26
N LEU A 249 3.45 20.49 -20.49
CA LEU A 249 2.99 21.57 -21.40
C LEU A 249 3.40 22.95 -20.88
N LEU A 250 3.24 23.18 -19.57
CA LEU A 250 3.68 24.42 -18.93
C LEU A 250 5.20 24.60 -19.05
N ASP A 251 5.97 23.53 -18.81
CA ASP A 251 7.42 23.56 -18.94
C ASP A 251 7.88 23.84 -20.36
N SER A 252 7.26 23.15 -21.34
CA SER A 252 7.54 23.40 -22.77
C SER A 252 7.27 24.87 -23.14
N TRP A 253 6.18 25.43 -22.63
CA TRP A 253 5.83 26.83 -22.86
C TRP A 253 6.84 27.82 -22.22
N ILE A 254 7.23 27.55 -20.96
CA ILE A 254 8.17 28.43 -20.23
C ILE A 254 9.57 28.35 -20.82
N ARG A 255 10.12 27.16 -21.02
CA ARG A 255 11.49 26.96 -21.46
C ARG A 255 11.67 26.99 -23.00
N LYS A 256 10.56 26.98 -23.74
CA LYS A 256 10.58 26.88 -25.22
C LYS A 256 11.30 25.61 -25.70
N VAL A 257 11.04 24.50 -25.08
CA VAL A 257 11.58 23.19 -25.45
C VAL A 257 10.52 22.32 -26.08
N ASP A 258 10.96 21.36 -26.90
CA ASP A 258 10.07 20.37 -27.50
C ASP A 258 9.40 19.48 -26.44
N ALA A 259 8.27 18.87 -26.79
CA ALA A 259 7.48 18.07 -25.87
C ALA A 259 8.24 16.87 -25.29
N ASP A 260 9.16 16.29 -26.03
CA ASP A 260 10.02 15.18 -25.61
C ASP A 260 11.07 15.59 -24.57
N LYS A 261 11.48 16.86 -24.59
CA LYS A 261 12.44 17.46 -23.65
C LYS A 261 11.78 18.10 -22.44
N ALA A 262 10.47 18.31 -22.49
CA ALA A 262 9.71 18.90 -21.40
C ALA A 262 9.70 17.99 -20.17
N GLN A 263 9.73 18.60 -18.99
CA GLN A 263 9.74 17.90 -17.70
C GLN A 263 8.39 18.03 -17.02
N GLY A 264 8.05 17.02 -16.19
CA GLY A 264 6.84 17.01 -15.38
C GLY A 264 7.10 17.20 -13.89
N GLY A 265 6.03 17.27 -13.12
CA GLY A 265 6.07 17.27 -11.67
C GLY A 265 6.33 15.87 -11.11
N LYS A 266 6.46 15.79 -9.79
CA LYS A 266 6.63 14.54 -9.08
C LYS A 266 5.32 14.11 -8.40
N TYR A 267 4.91 12.91 -8.70
CA TYR A 267 3.83 12.25 -7.97
C TYR A 267 4.40 11.15 -7.08
N TYR A 268 3.88 11.01 -5.88
CA TYR A 268 4.24 9.93 -4.97
C TYR A 268 3.14 9.59 -3.98
N SER A 269 3.13 8.34 -3.57
CA SER A 269 2.27 7.85 -2.51
C SER A 269 2.86 8.18 -1.15
N ASN A 270 1.99 8.40 -0.19
CA ASN A 270 2.39 8.57 1.21
C ASN A 270 2.61 7.23 1.93
N TYR A 271 2.33 6.14 1.27
CA TYR A 271 2.32 4.79 1.80
C TYR A 271 3.62 4.04 1.51
N THR A 272 4.72 4.58 1.96
CA THR A 272 5.94 3.84 2.10
C THR A 272 5.98 3.21 3.48
N TRP A 273 6.56 2.03 3.64
CA TRP A 273 6.65 1.32 4.92
C TRP A 273 5.40 0.53 5.33
N HIS A 274 4.61 0.08 4.40
CA HIS A 274 3.56 -0.90 4.65
C HIS A 274 4.06 -2.32 4.42
N GLY A 275 3.38 -3.31 4.98
CA GLY A 275 3.77 -4.71 4.88
C GLY A 275 3.84 -5.26 3.45
N ASP A 276 3.15 -4.61 2.53
CA ASP A 276 3.10 -4.89 1.11
C ASP A 276 3.98 -3.96 0.27
N GLN A 277 4.72 -3.05 0.90
CA GLN A 277 5.61 -2.09 0.24
C GLN A 277 7.04 -2.26 0.71
N ASP A 278 7.98 -1.77 -0.10
CA ASP A 278 9.39 -1.75 0.26
C ASP A 278 9.65 -0.92 1.52
N PRO A 279 10.56 -1.35 2.37
CA PRO A 279 11.25 -2.62 2.39
C PRO A 279 10.50 -3.63 3.28
N SER A 280 9.89 -4.63 2.74
CA SER A 280 9.25 -5.72 3.47
C SER A 280 8.99 -6.87 2.51
N HIS A 281 7.74 -7.35 2.44
CA HIS A 281 7.31 -8.42 1.55
C HIS A 281 7.79 -8.27 0.10
N PRO A 282 7.68 -7.11 -0.58
CA PRO A 282 8.14 -6.95 -1.95
C PRO A 282 9.64 -7.15 -2.15
N TRP A 283 10.44 -6.94 -1.14
CA TRP A 283 11.90 -7.06 -1.26
C TRP A 283 12.39 -8.49 -1.35
N TRP A 284 11.63 -9.42 -0.82
CA TRP A 284 12.03 -10.83 -0.92
C TRP A 284 11.21 -11.61 -1.96
N ASN A 285 9.94 -11.25 -2.24
CA ASN A 285 9.12 -11.95 -3.22
C ASN A 285 8.92 -11.20 -4.55
N GLY A 286 9.30 -9.94 -4.62
CA GLY A 286 9.20 -9.12 -5.83
C GLY A 286 7.80 -8.58 -6.13
N THR A 287 6.82 -8.79 -5.26
CA THR A 287 5.46 -8.33 -5.45
C THR A 287 4.95 -7.49 -4.29
N GLN A 288 4.22 -6.45 -4.62
CA GLN A 288 3.57 -5.57 -3.65
C GLN A 288 2.11 -6.00 -3.46
N ASN A 289 1.88 -7.28 -3.17
CA ASN A 289 0.53 -7.84 -3.18
C ASN A 289 0.46 -9.13 -2.37
N CYS A 290 -0.72 -9.75 -2.37
CA CYS A 290 -0.93 -11.09 -1.86
C CYS A 290 -0.43 -12.14 -2.86
N ASP A 291 0.01 -13.28 -2.36
CA ASP A 291 0.43 -14.40 -3.19
C ASP A 291 -0.73 -14.99 -3.99
N ILE A 292 -1.93 -14.97 -3.39
CA ILE A 292 -3.19 -15.37 -4.02
C ILE A 292 -4.31 -14.38 -3.65
N ASP A 293 -5.47 -14.49 -4.28
CA ASP A 293 -6.61 -13.63 -3.94
C ASP A 293 -7.04 -13.83 -2.48
N LEU A 294 -7.33 -12.73 -1.78
CA LEU A 294 -7.72 -12.81 -0.35
C LEU A 294 -8.99 -13.59 -0.09
N SER A 295 -9.89 -13.68 -1.07
CA SER A 295 -11.08 -14.52 -0.95
C SER A 295 -10.75 -16.00 -0.74
N ASP A 296 -9.53 -16.39 -1.09
CA ASP A 296 -9.02 -17.75 -0.92
C ASP A 296 -8.78 -18.14 0.54
N MET A 297 -8.70 -17.14 1.43
CA MET A 297 -8.62 -17.32 2.89
C MET A 297 -9.69 -18.29 3.44
N ARG A 298 -10.87 -18.31 2.84
CA ARG A 298 -11.98 -19.19 3.21
C ARG A 298 -11.66 -20.68 3.05
N PHE A 299 -10.66 -21.02 2.25
CA PHE A 299 -10.24 -22.41 2.04
C PHE A 299 -9.07 -22.83 2.94
N SER A 300 -8.44 -21.91 3.63
CA SER A 300 -7.40 -22.23 4.59
C SER A 300 -8.00 -22.96 5.80
N LYS A 301 -7.31 -23.99 6.26
CA LYS A 301 -7.66 -24.69 7.51
C LYS A 301 -6.90 -24.13 8.71
N LEU A 302 -5.79 -23.45 8.48
CA LEU A 302 -5.06 -22.65 9.47
C LEU A 302 -4.86 -21.25 8.92
N ASN A 303 -5.48 -20.27 9.57
CA ASN A 303 -5.31 -18.86 9.25
C ASN A 303 -4.57 -18.15 10.38
N THR A 304 -3.33 -17.78 10.17
CA THR A 304 -2.55 -16.98 11.11
C THR A 304 -2.61 -15.51 10.73
N SER A 305 -3.19 -14.66 11.57
CA SER A 305 -3.16 -13.20 11.44
C SER A 305 -1.96 -12.66 12.21
N TRP A 306 -1.01 -12.10 11.51
CA TRP A 306 0.22 -11.55 12.08
C TRP A 306 0.26 -10.03 11.92
N GLY A 307 0.25 -9.29 13.05
CA GLY A 307 0.23 -7.84 13.05
C GLY A 307 -0.94 -7.22 12.28
N LYS A 308 -2.05 -7.97 12.13
CA LYS A 308 -3.20 -7.59 11.32
C LYS A 308 -4.50 -7.70 12.11
N ASN A 309 -5.23 -6.59 12.17
CA ASN A 309 -6.54 -6.53 12.78
C ASN A 309 -7.63 -6.47 11.69
N PHE A 310 -8.11 -7.62 11.26
CA PHE A 310 -9.13 -7.73 10.20
C PHE A 310 -10.43 -7.03 10.55
N VAL A 311 -10.87 -7.17 11.79
CA VAL A 311 -12.21 -6.73 12.20
C VAL A 311 -12.34 -5.21 12.19
N GLU A 312 -11.26 -4.49 12.51
CA GLU A 312 -11.29 -3.03 12.56
C GLU A 312 -10.65 -2.35 11.34
N ASN A 313 -9.59 -2.96 10.80
CA ASN A 313 -8.79 -2.31 9.76
C ASN A 313 -9.03 -2.85 8.36
N LYS A 314 -9.44 -4.12 8.25
CA LYS A 314 -9.72 -4.79 6.98
C LYS A 314 -11.15 -5.34 6.94
N MET A 315 -12.08 -4.58 7.46
CA MET A 315 -13.49 -4.97 7.57
C MET A 315 -14.11 -5.56 6.30
N PRO A 316 -13.81 -5.05 5.10
CA PRO A 316 -14.35 -5.62 3.86
C PRO A 316 -13.91 -7.07 3.60
N GLU A 317 -12.80 -7.49 4.16
CA GLU A 317 -12.24 -8.85 4.04
C GLU A 317 -12.63 -9.76 5.18
N ALA A 318 -13.11 -9.21 6.29
CA ALA A 318 -13.38 -9.95 7.50
C ALA A 318 -14.38 -11.11 7.29
N HIS A 319 -15.30 -10.98 6.34
CA HIS A 319 -16.26 -12.03 6.04
C HIS A 319 -15.60 -13.31 5.52
N TRP A 320 -14.51 -13.23 4.74
CA TRP A 320 -13.80 -14.44 4.29
C TRP A 320 -13.14 -15.19 5.43
N LYS A 321 -12.63 -14.44 6.43
CA LYS A 321 -12.14 -15.05 7.66
C LYS A 321 -13.26 -15.73 8.45
N LEU A 322 -14.42 -15.10 8.57
CA LEU A 322 -15.59 -15.71 9.22
C LEU A 322 -16.06 -16.94 8.47
N GLU A 323 -16.10 -16.91 7.14
CA GLU A 323 -16.41 -18.07 6.31
C GLU A 323 -15.42 -19.23 6.53
N SER A 324 -14.13 -18.93 6.75
CA SER A 324 -13.15 -19.98 7.07
C SER A 324 -13.42 -20.62 8.44
N ILE A 325 -13.84 -19.84 9.43
CA ILE A 325 -14.24 -20.33 10.74
C ILE A 325 -15.44 -21.27 10.62
N GLU A 326 -16.46 -20.87 9.86
CA GLU A 326 -17.65 -21.70 9.60
C GLU A 326 -17.30 -23.04 8.91
N ARG A 327 -16.20 -23.06 8.17
CA ARG A 327 -15.65 -24.27 7.53
C ARG A 327 -14.70 -25.06 8.43
N GLY A 328 -14.58 -24.69 9.71
CA GLY A 328 -13.76 -25.38 10.69
C GLY A 328 -12.29 -25.02 10.68
N ALA A 329 -11.92 -23.89 10.08
CA ALA A 329 -10.54 -23.42 10.12
C ALA A 329 -10.13 -22.98 11.53
N ARG A 330 -8.89 -23.29 11.90
CA ARG A 330 -8.26 -22.76 13.11
C ARG A 330 -7.71 -21.35 12.84
N ILE A 331 -8.01 -20.43 13.74
CA ILE A 331 -7.57 -19.04 13.66
C ILE A 331 -6.55 -18.76 14.74
N VAL A 332 -5.40 -18.25 14.36
CA VAL A 332 -4.33 -17.82 15.27
C VAL A 332 -4.05 -16.34 15.04
N VAL A 333 -3.80 -15.62 16.12
CA VAL A 333 -3.43 -14.20 16.04
C VAL A 333 -2.11 -13.98 16.76
N ILE A 334 -1.13 -13.45 16.04
CA ILE A 334 0.20 -13.06 16.56
C ILE A 334 0.26 -11.53 16.55
N THR A 335 0.11 -10.93 17.71
CA THR A 335 0.12 -9.46 17.88
C THR A 335 0.56 -9.08 19.27
N PRO A 336 1.13 -7.88 19.48
CA PRO A 336 1.51 -7.41 20.81
C PRO A 336 0.29 -7.12 21.72
N GLU A 337 -0.88 -6.88 21.13
CA GLU A 337 -2.11 -6.56 21.85
C GLU A 337 -3.23 -7.55 21.53
N TYR A 338 -4.14 -7.75 22.49
CA TYR A 338 -5.36 -8.52 22.30
C TYR A 338 -6.41 -7.66 21.61
N ASN A 339 -6.42 -7.67 20.29
CA ASN A 339 -7.32 -6.87 19.47
C ASN A 339 -8.64 -7.60 19.11
N PRO A 340 -9.65 -6.93 18.53
CA PRO A 340 -10.92 -7.56 18.16
C PRO A 340 -10.80 -8.77 17.22
N THR A 341 -9.73 -8.88 16.43
CA THR A 341 -9.48 -10.08 15.63
C THR A 341 -9.13 -11.28 16.52
N ALA A 342 -8.43 -11.05 17.61
CA ALA A 342 -8.06 -12.09 18.57
C ALA A 342 -9.26 -12.64 19.35
N TYR A 343 -10.33 -11.86 19.49
CA TYR A 343 -11.55 -12.29 20.16
C TYR A 343 -12.19 -13.55 19.55
N ARG A 344 -12.02 -13.74 18.24
CA ARG A 344 -12.54 -14.92 17.52
C ARG A 344 -11.46 -15.93 17.16
N ALA A 345 -10.26 -15.78 17.71
CA ALA A 345 -9.17 -16.71 17.48
C ALA A 345 -9.27 -17.92 18.42
N ASP A 346 -8.80 -19.07 17.96
CA ASP A 346 -8.61 -20.25 18.80
C ASP A 346 -7.57 -20.02 19.89
N TYR A 347 -6.56 -19.21 19.57
CA TYR A 347 -5.60 -18.67 20.53
C TYR A 347 -4.87 -17.45 19.99
N TRP A 348 -4.43 -16.62 20.92
CA TRP A 348 -3.62 -15.43 20.70
C TRP A 348 -2.21 -15.63 21.24
N ILE A 349 -1.24 -15.24 20.45
CA ILE A 349 0.17 -15.30 20.77
C ILE A 349 0.66 -13.85 20.96
N PRO A 350 0.92 -13.43 22.19
CA PRO A 350 1.54 -12.17 22.46
C PRO A 350 3.00 -12.18 21.98
N VAL A 351 3.42 -11.12 21.34
CA VAL A 351 4.79 -10.95 20.84
C VAL A 351 5.32 -9.57 21.21
N ARG A 352 6.55 -9.52 21.67
CA ARG A 352 7.24 -8.24 21.84
C ARG A 352 7.39 -7.55 20.49
N PRO A 353 7.04 -6.24 20.37
CA PRO A 353 7.20 -5.49 19.13
C PRO A 353 8.63 -5.63 18.57
N ASN A 354 8.73 -5.83 17.25
CA ASN A 354 9.98 -6.04 16.50
C ASN A 354 10.74 -7.35 16.81
N ALA A 355 10.13 -8.27 17.50
CA ALA A 355 10.72 -9.59 17.77
C ALA A 355 10.10 -10.72 16.92
N ASP A 356 9.29 -10.34 15.94
CA ASP A 356 8.45 -11.26 15.16
C ASP A 356 9.26 -12.32 14.41
N GLY A 357 10.40 -11.96 13.83
CA GLY A 357 11.26 -12.88 13.09
C GLY A 357 11.70 -14.07 13.94
N ALA A 358 11.98 -13.85 15.22
CA ALA A 358 12.39 -14.92 16.12
C ALA A 358 11.27 -15.93 16.42
N ILE A 359 9.99 -15.50 16.44
CA ILE A 359 8.85 -16.46 16.57
C ILE A 359 8.85 -17.44 15.38
N PHE A 360 9.02 -16.90 14.17
CA PHE A 360 8.99 -17.72 12.96
C PHE A 360 10.19 -18.66 12.90
N LEU A 361 11.38 -18.17 13.25
CA LEU A 361 12.60 -18.99 13.26
C LEU A 361 12.55 -20.08 14.35
N GLY A 362 12.02 -19.75 15.53
CA GLY A 362 11.81 -20.74 16.58
C GLY A 362 10.76 -21.79 16.21
N ALA A 363 9.70 -21.40 15.52
CA ALA A 363 8.74 -22.33 14.97
C ALA A 363 9.34 -23.24 13.90
N LEU A 364 10.19 -22.68 13.00
CA LEU A 364 10.92 -23.46 11.99
C LEU A 364 11.80 -24.52 12.62
N LYS A 365 12.51 -24.19 13.70
CA LYS A 365 13.31 -25.19 14.42
C LYS A 365 12.46 -26.34 14.92
N ILE A 366 11.32 -26.05 15.56
CA ILE A 366 10.40 -27.09 16.05
C ILE A 366 9.86 -27.93 14.90
N ILE A 367 9.44 -27.30 13.81
CA ILE A 367 8.91 -27.98 12.63
C ILE A 367 9.95 -28.96 12.04
N VAL A 368 11.19 -28.53 11.98
CA VAL A 368 12.29 -29.36 11.45
C VAL A 368 12.67 -30.48 12.42
N ASP A 369 12.84 -30.17 13.69
CA ASP A 369 13.21 -31.15 14.73
C ASP A 369 12.17 -32.26 14.87
N GLU A 370 10.88 -31.93 14.69
CA GLU A 370 9.77 -32.88 14.72
C GLU A 370 9.42 -33.47 13.35
N ASN A 371 10.23 -33.25 12.31
CA ASN A 371 10.07 -33.78 10.96
C ASN A 371 8.71 -33.46 10.30
N MET A 372 8.18 -32.25 10.54
CA MET A 372 6.92 -31.77 9.96
C MET A 372 7.12 -30.96 8.64
N HIS A 373 8.34 -30.86 8.16
CA HIS A 373 8.67 -30.18 6.92
C HIS A 373 8.34 -31.03 5.68
N ASP A 374 8.08 -30.37 4.55
CA ASP A 374 7.77 -31.00 3.26
C ASP A 374 9.05 -31.10 2.42
N MET A 375 9.79 -32.20 2.61
CA MET A 375 11.08 -32.40 1.93
C MET A 375 10.94 -32.49 0.43
N ASP A 376 9.88 -33.10 -0.09
CA ASP A 376 9.64 -33.23 -1.52
C ASP A 376 9.40 -31.87 -2.17
N PHE A 377 8.62 -31.02 -1.50
CA PHE A 377 8.41 -29.64 -1.95
C PHE A 377 9.71 -28.83 -1.91
N LEU A 378 10.46 -28.90 -0.81
CA LEU A 378 11.74 -28.19 -0.64
C LEU A 378 12.73 -28.59 -1.73
N LYS A 379 12.86 -29.86 -2.01
CA LYS A 379 13.79 -30.41 -3.02
C LYS A 379 13.46 -29.96 -4.43
N GLN A 380 12.17 -29.88 -4.77
CA GLN A 380 11.73 -29.68 -6.14
C GLN A 380 11.46 -28.21 -6.49
N PHE A 381 11.00 -27.42 -5.54
CA PHE A 381 10.43 -26.09 -5.82
C PHE A 381 11.18 -24.93 -5.16
N THR A 382 12.27 -25.21 -4.44
CA THR A 382 13.00 -24.17 -3.70
C THR A 382 14.48 -24.18 -4.02
N ASP A 383 15.20 -23.21 -3.46
CA ASP A 383 16.67 -23.13 -3.52
C ASP A 383 17.37 -24.05 -2.50
N ALA A 384 16.61 -24.77 -1.71
CA ALA A 384 17.14 -25.64 -0.65
C ALA A 384 18.23 -26.63 -1.11
N PRO A 385 18.13 -27.26 -2.29
CA PRO A 385 19.17 -28.19 -2.77
C PRO A 385 20.38 -27.49 -3.41
N LEU A 386 20.35 -26.18 -3.65
CA LEU A 386 21.42 -25.48 -4.32
C LEU A 386 22.68 -25.48 -3.46
N LEU A 387 23.83 -25.61 -4.12
CA LEU A 387 25.11 -25.64 -3.43
C LEU A 387 25.57 -24.24 -3.05
N MET A 388 25.90 -24.10 -1.79
CA MET A 388 26.53 -22.91 -1.19
C MET A 388 27.97 -23.25 -0.80
N ARG A 389 28.89 -22.37 -1.11
CA ARG A 389 30.28 -22.45 -0.65
C ARG A 389 30.38 -22.13 0.83
N THR A 390 31.08 -22.93 1.60
CA THR A 390 31.23 -22.74 3.05
C THR A 390 32.17 -21.59 3.41
N ASP A 391 33.10 -21.25 2.50
CA ASP A 391 34.09 -20.20 2.72
C ASP A 391 33.56 -18.78 2.43
N THR A 392 32.58 -18.64 1.56
CA THR A 392 32.02 -17.32 1.17
C THR A 392 30.54 -17.16 1.48
N LEU A 393 29.84 -18.24 1.82
CA LEU A 393 28.39 -18.31 1.98
C LEU A 393 27.62 -17.83 0.74
N GLN A 394 28.19 -18.00 -0.43
CA GLN A 394 27.59 -17.68 -1.71
C GLN A 394 27.29 -18.95 -2.50
N TYR A 395 26.34 -18.87 -3.43
CA TYR A 395 26.07 -19.96 -4.35
C TYR A 395 27.33 -20.38 -5.10
N LEU A 396 27.50 -21.69 -5.31
CA LEU A 396 28.50 -22.19 -6.23
C LEU A 396 28.08 -21.86 -7.67
N ASP A 397 28.83 -20.98 -8.32
CA ASP A 397 28.55 -20.59 -9.70
C ASP A 397 29.12 -21.67 -10.65
N PRO A 398 28.34 -22.15 -11.63
CA PRO A 398 28.85 -23.12 -12.60
C PRO A 398 30.04 -22.61 -13.40
N ARG A 399 30.22 -21.29 -13.58
CA ARG A 399 31.38 -20.68 -14.24
C ARG A 399 32.68 -20.87 -13.43
N ASP A 400 32.56 -21.08 -12.14
CA ASP A 400 33.74 -21.37 -11.29
C ASP A 400 34.21 -22.81 -11.43
N VAL A 401 33.37 -23.74 -11.98
CA VAL A 401 33.61 -25.16 -11.99
C VAL A 401 33.72 -25.73 -13.43
N ILE A 402 32.96 -25.18 -14.35
CA ILE A 402 32.85 -25.68 -15.72
C ILE A 402 33.45 -24.67 -16.68
N ALA A 403 34.51 -25.09 -17.39
CA ALA A 403 35.14 -24.24 -18.40
C ALA A 403 34.15 -23.95 -19.54
N ASP A 404 34.17 -22.72 -19.99
CA ASP A 404 33.30 -22.21 -21.08
C ASP A 404 31.82 -22.48 -20.86
N TYR A 405 31.36 -22.41 -19.59
CA TYR A 405 29.97 -22.63 -19.27
C TYR A 405 29.06 -21.66 -20.01
N LYS A 406 28.09 -22.24 -20.70
CA LYS A 406 27.06 -21.46 -21.42
C LYS A 406 25.74 -21.55 -20.70
N PHE A 407 25.14 -20.38 -20.46
CA PHE A 407 23.80 -20.33 -19.91
C PHE A 407 22.80 -20.97 -20.89
N PRO A 408 21.71 -21.54 -20.36
CA PRO A 408 20.66 -22.10 -21.19
C PRO A 408 20.05 -21.03 -22.11
N ASP A 409 19.62 -21.47 -23.27
CA ASP A 409 18.85 -20.64 -24.20
C ASP A 409 17.40 -20.53 -23.70
N PHE A 410 17.06 -19.37 -23.17
CA PHE A 410 15.72 -19.06 -22.70
C PHE A 410 14.77 -18.55 -23.78
N SER A 411 15.18 -18.49 -25.04
CA SER A 411 14.33 -18.02 -26.15
C SER A 411 13.06 -18.87 -26.34
N LYS A 412 13.07 -20.11 -25.86
CA LYS A 412 11.96 -21.04 -25.90
C LYS A 412 11.24 -21.23 -24.57
N SER A 413 11.56 -20.39 -23.58
CA SER A 413 10.87 -20.43 -22.29
C SER A 413 9.38 -20.21 -22.48
N TYR A 414 8.56 -20.85 -21.66
CA TYR A 414 7.13 -20.58 -21.62
C TYR A 414 6.81 -19.18 -21.03
N SER A 415 7.75 -18.56 -20.33
CA SER A 415 7.63 -17.21 -19.80
C SER A 415 8.15 -16.18 -20.81
N GLY A 416 7.27 -15.39 -21.39
CA GLY A 416 7.65 -14.29 -22.29
C GLY A 416 8.62 -13.30 -21.67
N ARG A 417 8.59 -13.13 -20.35
CA ARG A 417 9.56 -12.35 -19.60
C ARG A 417 10.97 -12.91 -19.69
N ILE A 418 11.10 -14.21 -19.47
CA ILE A 418 12.40 -14.88 -19.55
C ILE A 418 12.92 -14.90 -21.00
N GLN A 419 12.02 -15.10 -21.98
CA GLN A 419 12.39 -15.02 -23.40
C GLN A 419 12.97 -13.64 -23.79
N SER A 420 12.54 -12.58 -23.14
CA SER A 420 12.96 -11.22 -23.45
C SER A 420 14.23 -10.76 -22.72
N LEU A 421 14.84 -11.62 -21.90
CA LEU A 421 16.06 -11.28 -21.18
C LEU A 421 17.23 -11.09 -22.11
N LYS A 422 18.02 -10.05 -21.87
CA LYS A 422 19.30 -9.83 -22.54
C LYS A 422 20.39 -10.74 -21.96
N PRO A 423 21.44 -11.04 -22.70
CA PRO A 423 22.54 -11.87 -22.21
C PRO A 423 23.08 -11.42 -20.85
N GLU A 424 23.27 -10.12 -20.65
CA GLU A 424 23.79 -9.57 -19.38
C GLU A 424 22.80 -9.79 -18.21
N GLN A 425 21.52 -9.82 -18.50
CA GLN A 425 20.49 -10.11 -17.48
C GLN A 425 20.48 -11.61 -17.15
N ILE A 426 20.67 -12.48 -18.15
CA ILE A 426 20.80 -13.93 -17.96
C ILE A 426 22.02 -14.23 -17.09
N GLU A 427 23.14 -13.60 -17.36
CA GLU A 427 24.36 -13.73 -16.54
C GLU A 427 24.13 -13.29 -15.09
N ARG A 428 23.37 -12.20 -14.87
CA ARG A 428 23.01 -11.71 -13.53
C ARG A 428 22.07 -12.64 -12.77
N LEU A 429 21.26 -13.43 -13.45
CA LEU A 429 20.43 -14.45 -12.80
C LEU A 429 21.29 -15.56 -12.16
N GLY A 430 22.56 -15.63 -12.57
CA GLY A 430 23.51 -16.61 -12.09
C GLY A 430 23.22 -18.03 -12.56
N GLY A 431 24.23 -18.83 -12.57
CA GLY A 431 24.11 -20.26 -12.67
C GLY A 431 23.81 -20.87 -11.32
N MET A 432 23.20 -22.03 -11.32
CA MET A 432 22.89 -22.81 -10.13
C MET A 432 23.56 -24.17 -10.22
N MET A 433 24.06 -24.63 -9.09
CA MET A 433 24.68 -25.96 -8.98
C MET A 433 24.00 -26.77 -7.89
N VAL A 434 23.79 -28.04 -8.12
CA VAL A 434 23.34 -29.03 -7.14
C VAL A 434 24.32 -30.21 -7.08
N TRP A 435 24.35 -30.92 -5.99
CA TRP A 435 25.04 -32.19 -5.90
C TRP A 435 24.10 -33.30 -6.33
N ASP A 436 24.38 -33.92 -7.47
CA ASP A 436 23.59 -35.05 -7.96
C ASP A 436 24.01 -36.32 -7.22
N VAL A 437 23.12 -36.91 -6.45
CA VAL A 437 23.37 -38.10 -5.63
C VAL A 437 23.73 -39.31 -6.52
N ASN A 438 23.09 -39.41 -7.69
CA ASN A 438 23.31 -40.51 -8.60
C ASN A 438 24.66 -40.43 -9.29
N LYS A 439 25.06 -39.25 -9.72
CA LYS A 439 26.34 -38.98 -10.38
C LYS A 439 27.49 -38.76 -9.44
N LYS A 440 27.22 -38.52 -8.16
CA LYS A 440 28.19 -38.17 -7.11
C LYS A 440 29.09 -37.01 -7.51
N GLN A 441 28.50 -35.99 -8.13
CA GLN A 441 29.21 -34.77 -8.56
C GLN A 441 28.31 -33.57 -8.56
N ALA A 442 28.94 -32.37 -8.51
CA ALA A 442 28.21 -31.12 -8.71
C ALA A 442 27.79 -30.97 -10.20
N VAL A 443 26.54 -30.73 -10.44
CA VAL A 443 25.97 -30.55 -11.79
C VAL A 443 25.22 -29.23 -11.88
N PRO A 444 25.21 -28.57 -13.04
CA PRO A 444 24.44 -27.35 -13.21
C PRO A 444 22.94 -27.64 -13.24
N LEU A 445 22.18 -26.71 -12.64
CA LEU A 445 20.73 -26.68 -12.67
C LEU A 445 20.31 -25.31 -13.14
N HIS A 446 19.30 -25.18 -13.98
CA HIS A 446 18.76 -23.89 -14.36
C HIS A 446 17.31 -23.72 -13.90
N ARG A 447 16.84 -22.47 -13.90
CA ARG A 447 15.55 -22.08 -13.30
C ARG A 447 14.34 -22.84 -13.85
N GLU A 448 14.40 -23.31 -15.08
CA GLU A 448 13.30 -24.06 -15.69
C GLU A 448 13.30 -25.54 -15.31
N GLN A 449 14.35 -26.00 -14.65
CA GLN A 449 14.45 -27.38 -14.15
C GLN A 449 13.96 -27.48 -12.69
N VAL A 450 12.78 -26.94 -12.41
CA VAL A 450 12.14 -27.03 -11.08
C VAL A 450 10.86 -27.85 -11.17
N GLY A 451 10.42 -28.39 -10.04
CA GLY A 451 9.23 -29.24 -9.98
C GLY A 451 9.38 -30.49 -10.84
N TRP A 452 8.36 -30.81 -11.61
CA TRP A 452 8.35 -32.01 -12.49
C TRP A 452 9.44 -31.97 -13.59
N HIS A 453 9.91 -30.79 -13.98
CA HIS A 453 11.04 -30.68 -14.91
C HIS A 453 12.33 -31.18 -14.30
N MET A 454 12.53 -31.02 -13.00
CA MET A 454 13.67 -31.59 -12.30
C MET A 454 13.63 -33.11 -12.34
N GLN A 455 12.48 -33.71 -12.12
CA GLN A 455 12.28 -35.15 -12.20
C GLN A 455 12.61 -35.69 -13.61
N SER A 456 12.16 -34.97 -14.65
CA SER A 456 12.42 -35.35 -16.04
C SER A 456 13.88 -35.16 -16.45
N SER A 457 14.66 -34.32 -15.75
CA SER A 457 16.10 -34.12 -16.02
C SER A 457 16.97 -35.28 -15.56
N GLY A 458 16.47 -36.17 -14.73
CA GLY A 458 17.22 -37.27 -14.12
C GLY A 458 18.21 -36.83 -13.05
N ILE A 459 18.13 -35.57 -12.57
CA ILE A 459 18.95 -35.07 -11.49
C ILE A 459 18.27 -35.38 -10.14
N ASP A 460 19.00 -36.00 -9.24
CA ASP A 460 18.56 -36.23 -7.86
C ASP A 460 19.40 -35.38 -6.90
N PRO A 461 18.96 -34.13 -6.58
CA PRO A 461 19.76 -33.21 -5.78
C PRO A 461 19.81 -33.65 -4.32
N ALA A 462 21.01 -33.61 -3.74
CA ALA A 462 21.22 -33.84 -2.33
C ALA A 462 20.66 -32.67 -1.51
N MET A 463 20.05 -32.98 -0.36
CA MET A 463 19.57 -31.99 0.62
C MET A 463 20.55 -31.82 1.79
N MET A 464 21.46 -32.76 2.00
CA MET A 464 22.41 -32.79 3.12
C MET A 464 23.76 -33.28 2.60
N GLY A 465 24.81 -32.91 3.32
CA GLY A 465 26.19 -33.34 3.05
C GLY A 465 27.11 -32.14 2.78
N THR A 466 28.41 -32.39 3.01
CA THR A 466 29.45 -31.44 2.62
C THR A 466 30.30 -32.11 1.56
N TYR A 467 30.49 -31.45 0.44
CA TYR A 467 31.14 -32.00 -0.74
C TYR A 467 32.32 -31.12 -1.12
N ARG A 468 33.41 -31.76 -1.57
CA ARG A 468 34.58 -31.06 -2.08
C ARG A 468 34.47 -30.86 -3.58
N VAL A 469 34.63 -29.61 -4.03
CA VAL A 469 34.57 -29.24 -5.45
C VAL A 469 35.86 -28.52 -5.82
N LYS A 470 36.45 -28.90 -6.94
CA LYS A 470 37.63 -28.23 -7.51
C LYS A 470 37.19 -27.13 -8.45
N LEU A 471 37.62 -25.94 -8.18
CA LEU A 471 37.37 -24.75 -9.02
C LEU A 471 38.34 -24.74 -10.23
N LEU A 472 37.99 -24.01 -11.28
CA LEU A 472 38.82 -23.83 -12.46
C LEU A 472 40.19 -23.22 -12.18
N ASN A 473 40.31 -22.41 -11.16
CA ASN A 473 41.57 -21.85 -10.71
C ASN A 473 42.44 -22.82 -9.91
N GLY A 474 42.04 -24.09 -9.83
CA GLY A 474 42.77 -25.17 -9.15
C GLY A 474 42.51 -25.29 -7.65
N ARG A 475 41.81 -24.31 -7.03
CA ARG A 475 41.46 -24.33 -5.61
C ARG A 475 40.33 -25.34 -5.35
N GLU A 476 40.47 -26.09 -4.28
CA GLU A 476 39.39 -26.92 -3.77
C GLU A 476 38.60 -26.17 -2.69
N VAL A 477 37.27 -26.26 -2.76
CA VAL A 477 36.36 -25.63 -1.80
C VAL A 477 35.34 -26.64 -1.30
N ASP A 478 34.92 -26.47 -0.07
CA ASP A 478 33.81 -27.23 0.47
C ASP A 478 32.50 -26.53 0.18
N VAL A 479 31.50 -27.30 -0.26
CA VAL A 479 30.15 -26.83 -0.56
C VAL A 479 29.12 -27.68 0.17
N MET A 480 27.99 -27.09 0.50
CA MET A 480 26.86 -27.79 1.11
C MET A 480 25.53 -27.31 0.49
N PRO A 481 24.48 -28.13 0.50
CA PRO A 481 23.13 -27.66 0.15
C PRO A 481 22.69 -26.53 1.09
N ILE A 482 21.99 -25.56 0.56
CA ILE A 482 21.46 -24.43 1.34
C ILE A 482 20.57 -24.90 2.49
N TRP A 483 19.81 -25.97 2.28
CA TRP A 483 18.99 -26.57 3.32
C TRP A 483 19.80 -26.88 4.60
N GLN A 484 20.97 -27.47 4.45
CA GLN A 484 21.85 -27.73 5.59
C GLN A 484 22.29 -26.42 6.27
N GLY A 485 22.52 -25.36 5.49
CA GLY A 485 22.81 -24.04 6.02
C GLY A 485 21.63 -23.47 6.84
N TYR A 486 20.41 -23.65 6.39
CA TYR A 486 19.22 -23.27 7.17
C TYR A 486 19.11 -24.06 8.46
N LEU A 487 19.35 -25.36 8.44
CA LEU A 487 19.31 -26.18 9.65
C LEU A 487 20.34 -25.70 10.68
N ILE A 488 21.52 -25.32 10.24
CA ILE A 488 22.56 -24.74 11.13
C ILE A 488 22.05 -23.42 11.71
N HIS A 489 21.47 -22.55 10.90
CA HIS A 489 20.95 -21.25 11.34
C HIS A 489 19.79 -21.40 12.33
N PHE A 490 18.89 -22.36 12.15
CA PHE A 490 17.76 -22.55 13.06
C PHE A 490 18.19 -23.00 14.46
N GLN A 491 19.40 -23.55 14.63
CA GLN A 491 19.87 -23.97 15.94
C GLN A 491 19.98 -22.81 16.93
N ASP A 492 20.20 -21.59 16.46
CA ASP A 492 20.29 -20.40 17.31
C ASP A 492 18.94 -19.98 17.92
N TYR A 493 17.83 -20.58 17.46
CA TYR A 493 16.47 -20.22 17.85
C TYR A 493 15.76 -21.36 18.60
N ASP A 494 16.43 -21.89 19.61
CA ASP A 494 15.78 -22.84 20.51
C ASP A 494 14.60 -22.19 21.27
N LEU A 495 13.80 -23.02 21.94
CA LEU A 495 12.57 -22.59 22.61
C LEU A 495 12.85 -21.54 23.71
N ASP A 496 13.97 -21.67 24.43
CA ASP A 496 14.34 -20.75 25.50
C ASP A 496 14.82 -19.42 24.94
N THR A 497 15.70 -19.44 23.98
CA THR A 497 16.21 -18.26 23.26
C THR A 497 15.06 -17.50 22.59
N THR A 498 14.19 -18.22 21.91
CA THR A 498 13.02 -17.61 21.25
C THR A 498 12.09 -16.95 22.27
N HIS A 499 11.81 -17.61 23.38
CA HIS A 499 11.02 -17.02 24.46
C HIS A 499 11.70 -15.76 25.05
N GLN A 500 13.00 -15.80 25.29
CA GLN A 500 13.72 -14.63 25.83
C GLN A 500 13.63 -13.42 24.89
N ILE A 501 13.77 -13.62 23.60
CA ILE A 501 13.72 -12.56 22.59
C ILE A 501 12.27 -12.01 22.46
N THR A 502 11.32 -12.90 22.33
CA THR A 502 9.96 -12.56 21.86
C THR A 502 8.95 -12.33 22.99
N ARG A 503 9.23 -12.87 24.17
CA ARG A 503 8.27 -12.99 25.27
C ARG A 503 7.03 -13.84 24.96
N CYS A 504 7.04 -14.53 23.85
CA CYS A 504 6.00 -15.48 23.50
C CYS A 504 5.98 -16.64 24.50
N PRO A 505 4.83 -17.05 25.06
CA PRO A 505 4.74 -18.25 25.88
C PRO A 505 5.17 -19.50 25.09
N LYS A 506 6.01 -20.30 25.72
CA LYS A 506 6.65 -21.46 25.07
C LYS A 506 5.65 -22.49 24.55
N ASP A 507 4.62 -22.75 25.33
CA ASP A 507 3.52 -23.67 24.98
C ASP A 507 2.74 -23.21 23.76
N LEU A 508 2.49 -21.90 23.64
CA LEU A 508 1.83 -21.32 22.48
C LEU A 508 2.71 -21.37 21.23
N LEU A 509 4.02 -21.14 21.38
CA LEU A 509 4.95 -21.27 20.26
C LEU A 509 5.00 -22.71 19.74
N VAL A 510 5.15 -23.69 20.65
CA VAL A 510 5.15 -25.12 20.30
C VAL A 510 3.83 -25.51 19.63
N ARG A 511 2.70 -25.08 20.19
CA ARG A 511 1.38 -25.34 19.62
C ARG A 511 1.27 -24.80 18.21
N TRP A 512 1.65 -23.54 18.00
CA TRP A 512 1.56 -22.91 16.68
C TRP A 512 2.51 -23.55 15.66
N ALA A 513 3.72 -23.91 16.06
CA ALA A 513 4.67 -24.61 15.19
C ALA A 513 4.08 -25.95 14.71
N ARG A 514 3.51 -26.73 15.64
CA ARG A 514 2.86 -28.02 15.31
C ARG A 514 1.62 -27.81 14.44
N ASP A 515 0.78 -26.82 14.75
CA ASP A 515 -0.37 -26.50 13.92
C ASP A 515 0.07 -26.12 12.50
N SER A 516 1.11 -25.30 12.35
CA SER A 516 1.66 -24.90 11.05
C SER A 516 2.26 -26.05 10.25
N GLY A 517 2.86 -27.03 10.93
CA GLY A 517 3.43 -28.22 10.31
C GLY A 517 2.38 -29.24 9.87
N THR A 518 1.25 -29.33 10.59
CA THR A 518 0.30 -30.43 10.43
C THR A 518 -1.04 -30.04 9.82
N ILE A 519 -1.52 -28.81 10.04
CA ILE A 519 -2.81 -28.32 9.52
C ILE A 519 -2.60 -27.70 8.15
N LYS A 520 -3.11 -28.33 7.11
CA LYS A 520 -2.96 -27.87 5.71
C LYS A 520 -4.33 -27.83 5.02
N PRO A 521 -4.60 -26.84 4.15
CA PRO A 521 -3.74 -25.71 3.78
C PRO A 521 -3.65 -24.64 4.88
N ALA A 522 -2.49 -23.98 4.98
CA ALA A 522 -2.21 -22.92 5.93
C ALA A 522 -1.81 -21.62 5.24
N ALA A 523 -2.25 -20.49 5.79
CA ALA A 523 -1.93 -19.15 5.32
C ALA A 523 -1.51 -18.22 6.46
N ILE A 524 -0.64 -17.27 6.16
CA ILE A 524 -0.25 -16.19 7.07
C ILE A 524 -0.69 -14.86 6.47
N HIS A 525 -1.44 -14.09 7.25
CA HIS A 525 -1.93 -12.78 6.85
C HIS A 525 -1.22 -11.70 7.65
N ASN A 526 -0.25 -11.02 7.06
CA ASN A 526 0.47 -9.95 7.72
C ASN A 526 -0.15 -8.57 7.47
N GLY A 527 -0.11 -7.74 8.49
CA GLY A 527 -0.59 -6.36 8.45
C GLY A 527 0.53 -5.35 8.27
N GLU A 528 0.15 -4.11 8.04
CA GLU A 528 1.09 -3.02 7.81
C GLU A 528 1.96 -2.70 9.04
N GLY A 529 1.51 -3.05 10.25
CA GLY A 529 2.30 -2.88 11.47
C GLY A 529 3.64 -3.62 11.45
N THR A 530 3.71 -4.71 10.67
CA THR A 530 4.90 -5.59 10.64
C THR A 530 6.10 -4.99 9.93
N ASN A 531 5.93 -3.94 9.13
CA ASN A 531 7.02 -3.33 8.35
C ASN A 531 7.48 -1.96 8.85
N HIS A 532 7.06 -1.54 10.04
CA HIS A 532 7.50 -0.30 10.65
C HIS A 532 8.76 -0.43 11.52
N TYR A 533 9.40 -1.60 11.49
CA TYR A 533 10.55 -1.93 12.28
C TYR A 533 11.81 -2.14 11.45
N PHE A 534 12.95 -2.20 12.11
CA PHE A 534 14.24 -2.25 11.43
C PHE A 534 14.42 -3.52 10.57
N HIS A 535 14.14 -4.69 11.07
CA HIS A 535 14.30 -5.97 10.35
C HIS A 535 13.01 -6.45 9.66
N MET A 536 12.22 -5.54 9.14
CA MET A 536 10.91 -5.86 8.58
C MET A 536 10.95 -6.82 7.39
N THR A 537 11.96 -6.73 6.53
CA THR A 537 12.12 -7.63 5.39
C THR A 537 12.44 -9.05 5.85
N GLU A 538 13.34 -9.18 6.78
CA GLU A 538 13.76 -10.45 7.38
C GLU A 538 12.60 -11.08 8.16
N ASN A 539 11.85 -10.30 8.93
CA ASN A 539 10.66 -10.77 9.64
C ASN A 539 9.61 -11.32 8.66
N SER A 540 9.35 -10.58 7.57
CA SER A 540 8.40 -11.01 6.55
C SER A 540 8.87 -12.27 5.81
N ARG A 541 10.17 -12.36 5.52
CA ARG A 541 10.78 -13.55 4.92
C ARG A 541 10.72 -14.77 5.85
N ALA A 542 11.00 -14.59 7.14
CA ALA A 542 10.92 -15.67 8.13
C ALA A 542 9.49 -16.23 8.23
N ALA A 543 8.47 -15.38 8.17
CA ALA A 543 7.07 -15.82 8.11
C ALA A 543 6.80 -16.67 6.86
N ALA A 544 7.28 -16.22 5.69
CA ALA A 544 7.15 -16.98 4.45
C ALA A 544 7.87 -18.33 4.52
N MET A 545 9.02 -18.39 5.18
CA MET A 545 9.80 -19.63 5.35
C MET A 545 9.01 -20.71 6.08
N VAL A 546 8.14 -20.36 7.04
CA VAL A 546 7.25 -21.33 7.70
C VAL A 546 6.32 -22.00 6.68
N LEU A 547 5.75 -21.22 5.77
CA LEU A 547 4.87 -21.72 4.72
C LEU A 547 5.63 -22.54 3.68
N ILE A 548 6.81 -22.08 3.25
CA ILE A 548 7.67 -22.76 2.30
C ILE A 548 8.12 -24.12 2.83
N VAL A 549 8.64 -24.14 4.06
CA VAL A 549 9.17 -25.34 4.69
C VAL A 549 8.07 -26.40 4.89
N THR A 550 6.83 -25.97 5.09
CA THR A 550 5.69 -26.86 5.25
C THR A 550 4.91 -27.15 3.96
N GLY A 551 5.37 -26.65 2.81
CA GLY A 551 4.73 -26.87 1.49
C GLY A 551 3.39 -26.15 1.32
N ASN A 552 3.17 -25.07 2.06
CA ASN A 552 1.96 -24.24 2.02
C ASN A 552 2.12 -23.05 1.05
N VAL A 553 2.52 -23.33 -0.17
CA VAL A 553 2.71 -22.34 -1.24
C VAL A 553 2.11 -22.87 -2.54
N GLY A 554 1.51 -22.00 -3.34
CA GLY A 554 1.00 -22.30 -4.67
C GLY A 554 -0.25 -23.19 -4.70
N LYS A 555 -0.94 -23.34 -3.60
CA LYS A 555 -2.19 -24.10 -3.46
C LYS A 555 -3.28 -23.22 -2.92
N PHE A 556 -4.56 -23.56 -3.19
CA PHE A 556 -5.69 -22.84 -2.62
C PHE A 556 -5.66 -22.88 -1.09
N GLY A 557 -5.93 -21.73 -0.48
CA GLY A 557 -5.91 -21.58 0.97
C GLY A 557 -4.51 -21.48 1.58
N THR A 558 -3.47 -21.30 0.77
CA THR A 558 -2.08 -21.18 1.24
C THR A 558 -1.50 -19.80 0.94
N GLY A 559 -0.27 -19.55 1.37
CA GLY A 559 0.51 -18.37 1.02
C GLY A 559 0.56 -17.29 2.09
N GLN A 560 1.40 -16.29 1.83
CA GLN A 560 1.51 -15.11 2.67
C GLN A 560 0.75 -13.95 2.03
N HIS A 561 -0.21 -13.42 2.78
CA HIS A 561 -1.10 -12.39 2.29
C HIS A 561 -0.85 -11.08 3.01
N THR A 562 -0.48 -10.06 2.27
CA THR A 562 -0.33 -8.72 2.77
C THR A 562 -1.62 -7.94 2.57
N TRP A 563 -1.61 -7.08 1.64
CA TRP A 563 -2.62 -6.12 1.32
C TRP A 563 -3.16 -6.42 -0.07
N ALA A 564 -4.40 -6.72 -0.18
CA ALA A 564 -5.00 -6.81 -1.50
C ALA A 564 -5.88 -5.61 -1.73
N GLY A 565 -6.43 -5.43 -2.77
CA GLY A 565 -7.49 -4.50 -2.99
C GLY A 565 -7.18 -3.47 -4.05
N ASN A 566 -6.50 -2.39 -3.76
CA ASN A 566 -6.14 -1.37 -4.74
C ASN A 566 -5.44 -1.95 -5.95
N TYR A 567 -4.61 -2.93 -5.70
CA TYR A 567 -3.83 -3.58 -6.73
C TYR A 567 -4.66 -4.46 -7.64
N LYS A 568 -5.86 -4.84 -7.24
CA LYS A 568 -6.84 -5.47 -8.13
C LYS A 568 -7.28 -4.56 -9.27
N ALA A 569 -7.16 -3.25 -9.09
CA ALA A 569 -7.42 -2.28 -10.14
C ALA A 569 -6.19 -1.97 -11.01
N GLY A 570 -5.11 -2.74 -10.87
CA GLY A 570 -3.85 -2.51 -11.58
C GLY A 570 -3.98 -2.44 -13.09
N ILE A 571 -4.90 -3.20 -13.68
CA ILE A 571 -5.19 -3.14 -15.12
C ILE A 571 -5.70 -1.76 -15.58
N TRP A 572 -6.30 -0.98 -14.68
CA TRP A 572 -6.80 0.34 -14.98
C TRP A 572 -5.74 1.42 -14.92
N ASN A 573 -4.62 1.13 -14.31
CA ASN A 573 -3.58 2.11 -14.05
C ASN A 573 -2.78 2.48 -15.30
N SER A 574 -2.83 1.66 -16.34
CA SER A 574 -1.97 1.79 -17.50
C SER A 574 -2.68 1.58 -18.83
N THR A 575 -3.99 1.57 -18.83
CA THR A 575 -4.74 1.33 -20.06
C THR A 575 -4.85 2.60 -20.91
N PRO A 576 -4.75 2.49 -22.24
CA PRO A 576 -4.83 3.65 -23.15
C PRO A 576 -6.07 4.50 -22.97
N TRP A 577 -7.18 3.92 -22.54
CA TRP A 577 -8.43 4.64 -22.35
C TRP A 577 -8.52 5.37 -20.99
N SER A 578 -7.60 5.17 -20.09
CA SER A 578 -7.52 5.96 -18.85
C SER A 578 -7.09 7.41 -19.10
N GLY A 579 -6.79 7.77 -20.34
CA GLY A 579 -6.49 9.11 -20.82
C GLY A 579 -5.33 9.10 -21.79
N ALA A 580 -5.46 9.85 -22.87
CA ALA A 580 -4.39 9.99 -23.85
C ALA A 580 -3.08 10.39 -23.18
N GLY A 581 -2.07 9.58 -23.33
CA GLY A 581 -0.74 9.82 -22.79
C GLY A 581 -0.50 9.31 -21.36
N ILE A 582 -1.49 8.82 -20.63
CA ILE A 582 -1.26 8.29 -19.29
C ILE A 582 -0.46 6.99 -19.34
N ALA A 583 -0.83 6.06 -20.22
CA ALA A 583 -0.05 4.85 -20.44
C ALA A 583 1.39 5.16 -20.88
N VAL A 584 1.56 6.17 -21.73
CA VAL A 584 2.86 6.67 -22.18
C VAL A 584 3.64 7.29 -21.01
N HIS A 585 2.96 7.98 -20.10
CA HIS A 585 3.62 8.66 -18.99
C HIS A 585 3.94 7.77 -17.82
N THR A 586 3.17 6.74 -17.58
CA THR A 586 3.39 5.84 -16.46
C THR A 586 4.29 4.68 -16.81
N GLY A 587 4.42 4.33 -18.09
CA GLY A 587 5.07 3.09 -18.50
C GLY A 587 4.46 1.85 -17.86
N GLU A 588 3.35 2.03 -17.15
CA GLU A 588 2.61 0.97 -16.48
C GLU A 588 1.66 0.27 -17.43
N ASP A 589 2.12 -0.10 -18.57
CA ASP A 589 1.40 -1.07 -19.36
C ASP A 589 1.44 -2.41 -18.62
N PRO A 590 0.32 -2.93 -18.12
CA PRO A 590 0.30 -4.22 -17.43
C PRO A 590 0.70 -5.37 -18.36
N PHE A 591 0.69 -5.14 -19.66
CA PHE A 591 1.14 -6.08 -20.67
C PHE A 591 2.58 -5.85 -21.10
N ASN A 592 3.21 -4.77 -20.66
CA ASN A 592 4.63 -4.55 -20.88
C ASN A 592 5.44 -5.34 -19.83
N LEU A 593 5.85 -6.50 -20.22
CA LEU A 593 6.54 -7.46 -19.36
C LEU A 593 8.06 -7.25 -19.32
N THR A 594 8.57 -6.11 -19.78
CA THR A 594 10.00 -5.85 -19.70
C THR A 594 10.48 -5.80 -18.24
N LEU A 595 11.57 -6.49 -17.98
CA LEU A 595 12.25 -6.46 -16.67
C LEU A 595 13.23 -5.29 -16.57
N ASP A 596 13.40 -4.52 -17.63
CA ASP A 596 14.27 -3.35 -17.60
C ASP A 596 13.53 -2.17 -16.97
N PRO A 597 13.86 -1.77 -15.73
CA PRO A 597 13.27 -0.61 -15.09
C PRO A 597 13.58 0.69 -15.85
N ASN A 598 14.61 0.70 -16.71
CA ASN A 598 14.91 1.83 -17.57
C ASN A 598 14.01 1.88 -18.81
N ALA A 599 13.51 0.74 -19.29
CA ALA A 599 12.53 0.74 -20.37
C ALA A 599 11.19 1.31 -19.92
N HIS A 600 10.73 0.95 -18.73
CA HIS A 600 9.57 1.59 -18.11
C HIS A 600 9.82 3.06 -17.79
N GLY A 601 10.99 3.38 -17.28
CA GLY A 601 11.38 4.73 -16.89
C GLY A 601 11.74 5.64 -18.06
N LYS A 602 11.99 5.14 -19.26
CA LYS A 602 12.53 5.95 -20.33
C LYS A 602 11.57 7.04 -20.81
N GLU A 603 10.31 6.73 -20.92
CA GLU A 603 9.27 7.70 -21.27
C GLU A 603 8.81 8.51 -20.06
N ILE A 604 8.81 7.92 -18.88
CA ILE A 604 8.49 8.58 -17.64
C ILE A 604 9.57 9.56 -17.21
N LYS A 605 10.82 9.24 -17.44
CA LYS A 605 11.97 10.07 -17.07
C LYS A 605 11.97 11.44 -17.69
N THR A 606 11.38 11.58 -18.85
CA THR A 606 11.33 12.87 -19.54
C THR A 606 10.20 13.75 -19.04
N LYS A 607 9.12 13.17 -18.54
CA LYS A 607 7.86 13.90 -18.29
C LYS A 607 7.39 13.88 -16.85
N SER A 608 7.49 12.76 -16.16
CA SER A 608 7.14 12.68 -14.75
C SER A 608 8.11 11.78 -13.99
N TYR A 609 8.03 11.82 -12.69
CA TYR A 609 8.88 11.05 -11.81
C TYR A 609 8.21 9.78 -11.30
N TYR A 610 7.40 9.16 -12.03
CA TYR A 610 6.51 8.18 -11.45
C TYR A 610 7.23 6.92 -10.98
N TYR A 611 8.06 6.33 -11.86
CA TYR A 611 8.85 5.16 -11.53
C TYR A 611 10.35 5.44 -11.66
N GLY A 612 11.19 4.56 -11.73
CA GLY A 612 12.60 4.67 -12.05
C GLY A 612 13.49 5.50 -11.11
N GLU A 613 12.89 6.46 -10.41
CA GLU A 613 13.54 7.27 -9.38
C GLU A 613 12.89 7.05 -8.01
N GLU A 614 11.84 6.27 -7.95
CA GLU A 614 11.21 5.91 -6.70
C GLU A 614 11.93 4.74 -6.07
N VAL A 615 12.73 5.09 -5.15
CA VAL A 615 13.03 4.16 -4.08
C VAL A 615 12.02 4.45 -3.01
N ALA A 616 11.33 3.44 -2.61
CA ALA A 616 10.17 3.49 -1.74
C ALA A 616 10.33 4.18 -0.38
N TYR A 617 11.41 4.88 -0.14
CA TYR A 617 11.72 5.21 1.23
C TYR A 617 11.25 6.57 1.68
N TRP A 618 11.01 7.52 0.78
CA TRP A 618 11.11 8.83 1.30
C TRP A 618 10.11 9.79 0.83
N ASN A 619 9.46 10.36 1.77
CA ASN A 619 8.43 11.32 1.63
C ASN A 619 8.88 12.75 1.89
N HIS A 620 10.15 12.95 2.12
CA HIS A 620 10.57 14.20 2.74
C HIS A 620 11.20 15.19 1.77
N GLY A 621 11.19 14.90 0.48
CA GLY A 621 11.66 15.82 -0.55
C GLY A 621 12.96 16.53 -0.23
N ASP A 622 12.85 17.61 0.51
CA ASP A 622 13.96 18.49 0.86
C ASP A 622 14.63 18.12 2.20
N THR A 623 14.08 17.18 2.95
CA THR A 623 14.64 16.77 4.23
C THR A 623 15.54 15.56 4.09
N ALA A 624 16.76 15.70 4.52
CA ALA A 624 17.70 14.59 4.60
C ALA A 624 17.26 13.57 5.65
N LEU A 625 17.18 12.32 5.27
CA LEU A 625 16.96 11.23 6.19
C LEU A 625 18.24 10.42 6.33
N ILE A 626 18.70 10.29 7.55
CA ILE A 626 19.90 9.53 7.90
C ILE A 626 19.47 8.26 8.59
N VAL A 627 19.80 7.12 7.99
CA VAL A 627 19.54 5.81 8.55
C VAL A 627 20.85 5.12 8.86
N ASN A 628 20.96 4.59 10.07
CA ASN A 628 22.09 3.82 10.49
C ASN A 628 21.85 2.34 10.21
N THR A 629 22.80 1.68 9.58
CA THR A 629 22.77 0.23 9.41
C THR A 629 24.14 -0.38 9.65
N PRO A 630 24.20 -1.65 10.05
CA PRO A 630 25.48 -2.35 10.23
C PRO A 630 26.28 -2.45 8.94
N LYS A 631 25.63 -2.67 7.80
CA LYS A 631 26.30 -2.86 6.50
C LYS A 631 27.04 -1.63 6.02
N TYR A 632 26.45 -0.44 6.22
CA TYR A 632 26.99 0.83 5.73
C TYR A 632 27.53 1.70 6.87
N GLY A 633 27.79 1.10 8.02
CA GLY A 633 28.14 1.82 9.23
C GLY A 633 26.93 2.62 9.74
N ARG A 634 27.16 3.89 10.04
CA ARG A 634 26.13 4.72 10.67
C ARG A 634 25.10 5.30 9.73
N LYS A 635 25.36 5.34 8.40
CA LYS A 635 24.51 6.07 7.46
C LYS A 635 24.24 5.24 6.21
N VAL A 636 22.98 5.04 5.91
CA VAL A 636 22.50 4.46 4.66
C VAL A 636 21.98 5.55 3.75
N PHE A 637 21.29 6.52 4.30
CA PHE A 637 20.72 7.64 3.55
C PHE A 637 21.32 8.95 4.06
N THR A 638 21.78 9.76 3.13
CA THR A 638 22.50 11.00 3.41
C THR A 638 21.83 12.20 2.74
N GLY A 639 20.51 12.26 2.80
CA GLY A 639 19.75 13.34 2.19
C GLY A 639 19.32 13.10 0.75
N LYS A 640 19.74 12.00 0.14
CA LYS A 640 19.25 11.61 -1.19
C LYS A 640 17.92 10.89 -1.00
N THR A 641 16.87 11.46 -1.51
CA THR A 641 15.52 10.91 -1.47
C THR A 641 15.05 10.62 -2.89
N HIS A 642 13.95 9.88 -3.02
CA HIS A 642 13.30 9.69 -4.31
C HIS A 642 12.62 10.97 -4.84
N MET A 643 12.61 12.03 -4.06
CA MET A 643 12.22 13.37 -4.49
C MET A 643 13.38 14.35 -4.35
N PRO A 644 14.44 14.15 -5.11
CA PRO A 644 15.69 14.87 -4.87
C PRO A 644 15.65 16.36 -5.28
N SER A 645 14.67 16.79 -6.05
CA SER A 645 14.54 18.22 -6.40
C SER A 645 13.89 19.02 -5.29
N PRO A 646 14.17 20.33 -5.14
CA PRO A 646 13.53 21.20 -4.19
C PRO A 646 11.99 21.21 -4.28
N THR A 647 11.31 21.32 -3.17
CA THR A 647 9.83 21.45 -3.12
C THR A 647 9.44 22.91 -2.98
N LYS A 648 8.74 23.46 -3.97
CA LYS A 648 8.15 24.81 -3.95
C LYS A 648 6.64 24.80 -4.06
N VAL A 649 6.10 23.71 -4.60
CA VAL A 649 4.65 23.46 -4.62
C VAL A 649 4.42 22.06 -4.06
N ARG A 650 3.56 21.96 -3.07
CA ARG A 650 3.06 20.70 -2.54
C ARG A 650 1.55 20.62 -2.78
N TRP A 651 1.13 19.58 -3.48
CA TRP A 651 -0.27 19.29 -3.69
C TRP A 651 -0.64 18.02 -2.96
N VAL A 652 -1.65 18.08 -2.12
CA VAL A 652 -2.08 16.96 -1.25
C VAL A 652 -3.49 16.53 -1.65
N THR A 653 -3.69 15.25 -1.88
CA THR A 653 -4.98 14.70 -2.30
C THR A 653 -5.29 13.42 -1.54
N ASN A 654 -6.45 13.36 -0.93
CA ASN A 654 -6.97 12.15 -0.26
C ASN A 654 -6.06 11.57 0.84
N VAL A 655 -5.31 12.41 1.51
CA VAL A 655 -4.47 12.04 2.65
C VAL A 655 -4.32 13.23 3.58
N ASN A 656 -4.32 12.99 4.88
CA ASN A 656 -3.91 13.98 5.87
C ASN A 656 -2.43 13.76 6.21
N VAL A 657 -1.55 14.40 5.43
CA VAL A 657 -0.09 14.24 5.51
C VAL A 657 0.42 14.58 6.90
N LEU A 658 -0.07 15.68 7.48
CA LEU A 658 0.39 16.14 8.80
C LEU A 658 0.00 15.18 9.93
N ASN A 659 -1.03 14.37 9.72
CA ASN A 659 -1.46 13.38 10.72
C ASN A 659 -0.82 11.99 10.48
N ASN A 660 -0.43 11.69 9.24
CA ASN A 660 0.05 10.35 8.86
C ASN A 660 1.55 10.27 8.65
N SER A 661 2.23 11.39 8.38
CA SER A 661 3.67 11.37 8.09
C SER A 661 4.51 11.38 9.35
N LYS A 662 5.62 10.67 9.28
CA LYS A 662 6.71 10.78 10.26
C LYS A 662 7.37 12.15 10.13
N HIS A 663 7.94 12.65 11.22
CA HIS A 663 8.65 13.93 11.26
C HIS A 663 7.84 15.14 10.80
N HIS A 664 6.52 15.11 11.00
CA HIS A 664 5.66 16.23 10.59
C HIS A 664 6.03 17.55 11.26
N TYR A 665 6.56 17.52 12.48
CA TYR A 665 7.04 18.73 13.16
C TYR A 665 8.19 19.40 12.38
N ASP A 666 9.19 18.61 11.96
CA ASP A 666 10.29 19.12 11.15
C ASP A 666 9.80 19.61 9.79
N MET A 667 8.84 18.93 9.21
CA MET A 667 8.23 19.34 7.96
C MET A 667 7.58 20.72 8.08
N VAL A 668 6.72 20.90 9.08
CA VAL A 668 6.02 22.18 9.32
C VAL A 668 6.99 23.31 9.67
N LYS A 669 8.03 23.01 10.46
CA LYS A 669 8.97 24.02 10.95
C LYS A 669 10.07 24.38 9.94
N ASN A 670 10.61 23.40 9.25
CA ASN A 670 11.84 23.57 8.48
C ASN A 670 11.62 23.51 6.96
N VAL A 671 10.63 22.75 6.50
CA VAL A 671 10.36 22.56 5.07
C VAL A 671 9.26 23.49 4.58
N ASP A 672 8.11 23.47 5.22
CA ASP A 672 6.91 24.16 4.77
C ASP A 672 7.04 25.70 4.68
N PRO A 673 7.82 26.37 5.52
CA PRO A 673 8.07 27.80 5.36
C PRO A 673 8.80 28.16 4.04
N ASN A 674 9.42 27.19 3.39
CA ASN A 674 10.12 27.39 2.11
C ASN A 674 9.28 26.96 0.88
N ILE A 675 8.07 26.43 1.11
CA ILE A 675 7.12 26.07 0.07
C ILE A 675 6.27 27.28 -0.27
N GLU A 676 6.19 27.65 -1.52
CA GLU A 676 5.51 28.84 -2.00
C GLU A 676 4.00 28.63 -2.21
N MET A 677 3.59 27.38 -2.39
CA MET A 677 2.17 27.02 -2.51
C MET A 677 1.90 25.62 -2.00
N ILE A 678 0.98 25.50 -1.04
CA ILE A 678 0.43 24.24 -0.56
C ILE A 678 -1.04 24.16 -0.95
N VAL A 679 -1.39 23.22 -1.80
CA VAL A 679 -2.78 22.97 -2.22
C VAL A 679 -3.24 21.65 -1.63
N THR A 680 -4.45 21.62 -1.08
CA THR A 680 -5.07 20.42 -0.52
C THR A 680 -6.43 20.18 -1.16
N GLN A 681 -6.73 18.93 -1.42
CA GLN A 681 -8.06 18.46 -1.84
C GLN A 681 -8.58 17.49 -0.79
N ASP A 682 -9.65 17.86 -0.12
CA ASP A 682 -10.25 17.05 0.93
C ASP A 682 -11.76 17.27 1.03
N ILE A 683 -12.43 16.37 1.71
CA ILE A 683 -13.87 16.45 1.97
C ILE A 683 -14.21 17.16 3.28
N GLU A 684 -13.28 17.19 4.21
CA GLU A 684 -13.46 17.71 5.56
C GLU A 684 -12.34 18.67 5.96
N MET A 685 -12.58 19.43 7.01
CA MET A 685 -11.58 20.31 7.60
C MET A 685 -10.56 19.48 8.39
N THR A 686 -9.48 19.09 7.72
CA THR A 686 -8.35 18.36 8.30
C THR A 686 -7.21 19.30 8.70
N SER A 687 -6.19 18.78 9.37
CA SER A 687 -4.97 19.54 9.68
C SER A 687 -4.25 20.01 8.41
N ASP A 688 -4.24 19.20 7.35
CA ASP A 688 -3.68 19.62 6.06
C ASP A 688 -4.48 20.77 5.43
N VAL A 689 -5.80 20.75 5.52
CA VAL A 689 -6.66 21.84 5.04
C VAL A 689 -6.35 23.13 5.79
N ASN A 690 -6.22 23.04 7.12
CA ASN A 690 -5.91 24.20 7.95
C ASN A 690 -4.48 24.73 7.75
N HIS A 691 -3.60 23.94 7.18
CA HIS A 691 -2.22 24.30 6.88
C HIS A 691 -2.00 24.69 5.41
N ALA A 692 -2.97 24.45 4.55
CA ALA A 692 -2.87 24.74 3.12
C ALA A 692 -2.94 26.24 2.82
N ASP A 693 -2.40 26.63 1.67
CA ASP A 693 -2.58 27.94 1.08
C ASP A 693 -3.91 28.03 0.32
N VAL A 694 -4.29 26.90 -0.33
CA VAL A 694 -5.59 26.72 -0.97
C VAL A 694 -6.12 25.33 -0.70
N ALA A 695 -7.36 25.23 -0.25
CA ALA A 695 -8.06 23.97 -0.06
C ALA A 695 -9.27 23.89 -1.00
N PHE A 696 -9.31 22.84 -1.81
CA PHE A 696 -10.47 22.52 -2.64
C PHE A 696 -11.36 21.49 -1.93
N ALA A 697 -12.65 21.76 -1.94
CA ALA A 697 -13.66 20.82 -1.48
C ALA A 697 -13.87 19.71 -2.51
N CYS A 698 -13.79 18.43 -2.10
CA CYS A 698 -14.07 17.29 -2.98
C CYS A 698 -15.54 16.89 -2.94
#